data_738b5f05eb4a52636cb8c81b92ef79c5
#
_entry.id   738b5f05eb4a52636cb8c81b92ef79c5
#
_cell.length_a   1.000
_cell.length_b   1.000
_cell.length_c   1.000
_cell.angle_alpha   90.00
_cell.angle_beta   90.00
_cell.angle_gamma   90.00
#
_symmetry.space_group_name_H-M   'P 1'
#
loop_
_entity.id
_entity.type
_entity.pdbx_description
1 polymer ?
#
loop_
_entity_poly.entity_id
_entity_poly.type
_entity_poly.pdbx_seq_one_letter_code
_entity_poly.pdbx_strand_id
1 'polypeptide(L)'
;MFDKKTYKLNAGNEIITVETGEVARQAGGSVLISKGDTTLLVTATRSKDVKEGQDFFPLTVDYIEKFYSTGKFPGGFIKRESKPSTEEVLISRLIDRPIRPLFPEGFFNGVHIVVNVISFDGVNMPEDIATVGVSFALGLSDIPFAGPVAGVTVGYINGEYVLNPKGEDRENTKIYLSVAGTKSAVTMVEAGSSEVTEEEMLGAIIFGHDNIKKLCEEQENILNELNIEKMEFVAPVADERVRNFLDQYVGELKEAILVPGKLEKYEAIDKLEESLLEVFKFNMAKEIMSRELTEEEKLAELIGASKTKSLDTLVKEFKNYYHDLEKKIVRELIIFDKYRADGRKIDEIRPLDAKVDILKMPHGSALFTRGETQALVTATLGSKEDEQIIDGIEGEYTKKFFLHYNFPPFSVGEAGFMRAPGRRELGHGNLAERALKAVMPSIDDFPYTVRVVSEITESNGSSSQASICGGSLALMAAGVPIKGTVAGIAMGLIKEGDDFTVLTDIQGLEDHLGDMDFKVAGTREGITAIQMDIKIEGITREIMEIALKQAHSARMHIIDVMEKAIPEPRKELHANAPKIINLKISPNKIAALIGPAGKTIKAIIEETEVKIDVDDDGRVAIFGTDMDKMNRALELVKQYTFIAEVGQVFKGRVTKLAKFGAFVEVVPGTEGLLHISEISNKRIKEVEEVLKVNDIVDVKVIAVEDDKFSLSMKALLKKEEE
;
A
#
# COMPACT_ATOMS: atom_id res chain seq x y z
N MET A 1 -15.61 9.77 42.71
CA MET A 1 -15.79 10.84 41.75
C MET A 1 -14.66 10.73 40.74
N PHE A 2 -14.92 10.90 39.47
CA PHE A 2 -13.89 10.74 38.41
C PHE A 2 -12.98 11.98 38.43
N ASP A 3 -11.67 11.79 38.30
CA ASP A 3 -10.69 12.87 38.25
C ASP A 3 -10.37 13.18 36.77
N LYS A 4 -11.39 13.69 36.06
CA LYS A 4 -11.24 14.10 34.68
C LYS A 4 -10.32 15.30 34.57
N LYS A 5 -9.28 15.17 33.76
CA LYS A 5 -8.37 16.26 33.38
C LYS A 5 -8.46 16.49 31.86
N THR A 6 -8.41 17.77 31.48
CA THR A 6 -8.51 18.18 30.07
C THR A 6 -7.36 19.12 29.75
N TYR A 7 -6.62 18.81 28.69
CA TYR A 7 -5.48 19.57 28.17
C TYR A 7 -5.71 19.95 26.73
N LYS A 8 -5.04 21.00 26.28
CA LYS A 8 -5.10 21.49 24.91
C LYS A 8 -3.68 21.65 24.36
N LEU A 9 -3.45 21.15 23.14
CA LEU A 9 -2.21 21.31 22.40
C LEU A 9 -2.48 22.09 21.11
N ASN A 10 -1.49 22.90 20.69
CA ASN A 10 -1.56 23.66 19.45
C ASN A 10 -0.88 22.87 18.31
N ALA A 11 -1.65 22.46 17.32
CA ALA A 11 -1.16 21.80 16.10
C ALA A 11 -1.27 22.75 14.91
N GLY A 12 -0.31 23.67 14.79
CA GLY A 12 -0.38 24.76 13.82
C GLY A 12 -1.50 25.73 14.16
N ASN A 13 -2.52 25.84 13.29
CA ASN A 13 -3.70 26.69 13.51
C ASN A 13 -4.87 25.94 14.18
N GLU A 14 -4.67 24.70 14.60
CA GLU A 14 -5.71 23.84 15.16
C GLU A 14 -5.41 23.43 16.58
N ILE A 15 -6.45 23.06 17.32
CA ILE A 15 -6.34 22.63 18.72
C ILE A 15 -6.66 21.14 18.80
N ILE A 16 -5.75 20.39 19.41
CA ILE A 16 -5.97 19.02 19.83
C ILE A 16 -6.35 19.04 21.30
N THR A 17 -7.45 18.39 21.67
CA THR A 17 -7.90 18.23 23.05
C THR A 17 -7.59 16.83 23.55
N VAL A 18 -6.99 16.74 24.74
CA VAL A 18 -6.65 15.47 25.40
C VAL A 18 -7.35 15.40 26.74
N GLU A 19 -8.14 14.36 26.97
CA GLU A 19 -8.88 14.11 28.19
C GLU A 19 -8.46 12.77 28.80
N THR A 20 -8.24 12.73 30.11
CA THR A 20 -7.87 11.52 30.85
C THR A 20 -8.60 11.41 32.17
N GLY A 21 -8.57 10.22 32.81
CA GLY A 21 -9.10 9.96 34.15
C GLY A 21 -10.58 9.55 34.22
N GLU A 22 -11.32 9.60 33.10
CA GLU A 22 -12.76 9.25 33.05
C GLU A 22 -13.03 7.89 32.39
N VAL A 23 -12.39 7.60 31.26
CA VAL A 23 -12.68 6.43 30.41
C VAL A 23 -11.53 5.41 30.47
N ALA A 24 -11.84 4.12 30.35
CA ALA A 24 -10.87 3.00 30.30
C ALA A 24 -9.85 2.99 31.48
N ARG A 25 -10.27 3.30 32.68
CA ARG A 25 -9.44 3.46 33.89
C ARG A 25 -8.71 2.20 34.39
N GLN A 26 -8.97 1.05 33.79
CA GLN A 26 -8.24 -0.20 34.11
C GLN A 26 -7.01 -0.41 33.21
N ALA A 27 -6.89 0.35 32.12
CA ALA A 27 -5.67 0.39 31.30
C ALA A 27 -4.53 1.07 32.10
N GLY A 28 -3.29 0.73 31.79
CA GLY A 28 -2.11 1.37 32.38
C GLY A 28 -2.10 2.89 32.10
N GLY A 29 -2.46 3.28 30.87
CA GLY A 29 -2.73 4.66 30.48
C GLY A 29 -3.89 4.74 29.50
N SER A 30 -4.72 5.78 29.60
CA SER A 30 -5.87 5.97 28.70
C SER A 30 -6.17 7.44 28.44
N VAL A 31 -6.51 7.77 27.20
CA VAL A 31 -6.90 9.11 26.78
C VAL A 31 -8.06 9.09 25.80
N LEU A 32 -8.90 10.11 25.86
CA LEU A 32 -9.71 10.56 24.74
C LEU A 32 -8.98 11.73 24.09
N ILE A 33 -8.64 11.60 22.82
CA ILE A 33 -7.99 12.65 22.06
C ILE A 33 -8.90 13.09 20.93
N SER A 34 -9.08 14.40 20.77
CA SER A 34 -10.02 14.96 19.80
C SER A 34 -9.42 16.13 19.03
N LYS A 35 -9.79 16.21 17.74
CA LYS A 35 -9.52 17.34 16.84
C LYS A 35 -10.82 17.62 16.06
N GLY A 36 -11.43 18.78 16.22
CA GLY A 36 -12.80 18.99 15.78
C GLY A 36 -13.75 18.01 16.46
N ASP A 37 -14.63 17.38 15.68
CA ASP A 37 -15.55 16.33 16.16
C ASP A 37 -14.99 14.90 15.95
N THR A 38 -13.76 14.76 15.43
CA THR A 38 -13.05 13.48 15.38
C THR A 38 -12.44 13.16 16.73
N THR A 39 -12.77 11.98 17.29
CA THR A 39 -12.33 11.55 18.62
C THR A 39 -11.85 10.12 18.61
N LEU A 40 -10.69 9.88 19.23
CA LEU A 40 -10.11 8.56 19.45
C LEU A 40 -10.09 8.22 20.93
N LEU A 41 -10.39 6.97 21.27
CA LEU A 41 -10.05 6.37 22.57
C LEU A 41 -8.75 5.59 22.41
N VAL A 42 -7.72 6.00 23.12
CA VAL A 42 -6.41 5.36 23.09
C VAL A 42 -6.06 4.78 24.45
N THR A 43 -5.60 3.53 24.46
CA THR A 43 -5.19 2.84 25.68
C THR A 43 -3.83 2.17 25.51
N ALA A 44 -3.03 2.15 26.56
CA ALA A 44 -1.76 1.42 26.65
C ALA A 44 -1.79 0.51 27.89
N THR A 45 -1.46 -0.76 27.69
CA THR A 45 -1.46 -1.78 28.76
C THR A 45 -0.25 -2.68 28.58
N ARG A 46 0.44 -3.00 29.65
CA ARG A 46 1.53 -3.99 29.67
C ARG A 46 1.17 -5.28 30.39
N SER A 47 1.85 -6.36 30.04
CA SER A 47 1.83 -7.58 30.85
C SER A 47 2.55 -7.35 32.19
N LYS A 48 2.07 -8.01 33.26
CA LYS A 48 2.74 -7.95 34.56
C LYS A 48 4.10 -8.64 34.53
N ASP A 49 4.12 -9.82 33.93
CA ASP A 49 5.27 -10.70 33.89
C ASP A 49 5.75 -10.90 32.44
N VAL A 50 7.03 -11.18 32.27
CA VAL A 50 7.63 -11.64 31.02
C VAL A 50 7.38 -13.14 30.91
N LYS A 51 6.91 -13.62 29.74
CA LYS A 51 6.71 -15.06 29.53
C LYS A 51 8.04 -15.77 29.58
N GLU A 52 8.05 -16.96 30.15
CA GLU A 52 9.24 -17.80 30.17
C GLU A 52 9.72 -18.10 28.74
N GLY A 53 11.01 -17.88 28.46
CA GLY A 53 11.56 -18.03 27.11
C GLY A 53 11.41 -16.84 26.18
N GLN A 54 10.80 -15.75 26.64
CA GLN A 54 10.65 -14.52 25.82
C GLN A 54 12.01 -13.85 25.60
N ASP A 55 12.40 -13.69 24.34
CA ASP A 55 13.66 -13.13 23.88
C ASP A 55 13.48 -11.90 22.97
N PHE A 56 12.23 -11.48 22.75
CA PHE A 56 11.90 -10.30 21.96
C PHE A 56 10.85 -9.42 22.67
N PHE A 57 10.76 -8.17 22.26
CA PHE A 57 9.76 -7.22 22.74
C PHE A 57 8.42 -7.39 22.00
N PRO A 58 7.37 -7.93 22.64
CA PRO A 58 6.07 -8.12 22.01
C PRO A 58 5.21 -6.84 22.10
N LEU A 59 5.46 -5.90 21.19
CA LEU A 59 4.61 -4.73 21.00
C LEU A 59 3.51 -5.04 19.98
N THR A 60 2.27 -4.83 20.37
CA THR A 60 1.10 -4.91 19.49
C THR A 60 0.38 -3.56 19.48
N VAL A 61 0.14 -3.03 18.30
CA VAL A 61 -0.68 -1.83 18.08
C VAL A 61 -1.86 -2.23 17.22
N ASP A 62 -3.07 -1.97 17.70
CA ASP A 62 -4.33 -2.15 16.97
C ASP A 62 -5.02 -0.79 16.82
N TYR A 63 -5.16 -0.37 15.58
CA TYR A 63 -5.99 0.77 15.18
C TYR A 63 -7.29 0.23 14.60
N ILE A 64 -8.42 0.71 15.11
CA ILE A 64 -9.73 0.14 14.81
C ILE A 64 -10.71 1.26 14.50
N GLU A 65 -11.30 1.20 13.32
CA GLU A 65 -12.34 2.11 12.87
C GLU A 65 -13.72 1.54 13.20
N LYS A 66 -14.49 2.27 13.98
CA LYS A 66 -15.86 1.89 14.31
C LYS A 66 -16.84 2.55 13.34
N PHE A 67 -17.62 1.77 12.60
CA PHE A 67 -18.62 2.31 11.67
C PHE A 67 -19.63 3.24 12.35
N TYR A 68 -19.93 3.01 13.64
CA TYR A 68 -20.78 3.92 14.39
C TYR A 68 -20.18 5.32 14.58
N SER A 69 -18.86 5.49 14.41
CA SER A 69 -18.19 6.79 14.50
C SER A 69 -18.71 7.81 13.49
N THR A 70 -19.27 7.33 12.37
CA THR A 70 -19.94 8.14 11.34
C THR A 70 -21.44 7.88 11.27
N GLY A 71 -22.03 7.20 12.27
CA GLY A 71 -23.45 6.85 12.28
C GLY A 71 -23.85 5.76 11.26
N LYS A 72 -22.89 4.97 10.77
CA LYS A 72 -23.11 3.92 9.76
C LYS A 72 -23.11 2.53 10.39
N PHE A 73 -23.69 1.58 9.66
CA PHE A 73 -23.56 0.15 9.94
C PHE A 73 -22.42 -0.43 9.08
N PRO A 74 -21.65 -1.42 9.60
CA PRO A 74 -20.70 -2.16 8.77
C PRO A 74 -21.41 -2.81 7.58
N GLY A 75 -20.73 -2.85 6.43
CA GLY A 75 -21.17 -3.60 5.25
C GLY A 75 -21.31 -5.11 5.53
N GLY A 76 -21.61 -5.87 4.50
CA GLY A 76 -21.74 -7.32 4.58
C GLY A 76 -22.97 -7.83 5.35
N PHE A 77 -23.07 -9.15 5.49
CA PHE A 77 -24.26 -9.82 6.05
C PHE A 77 -24.32 -9.72 7.58
N ILE A 78 -23.18 -9.87 8.28
CA ILE A 78 -23.12 -9.96 9.76
C ILE A 78 -23.36 -8.60 10.43
N LYS A 79 -23.16 -7.48 9.71
CA LYS A 79 -23.28 -6.11 10.23
C LYS A 79 -22.40 -5.84 11.47
N ARG A 80 -21.21 -6.41 11.50
CA ARG A 80 -20.24 -6.27 12.58
C ARG A 80 -18.83 -6.21 12.00
N GLU A 81 -17.98 -5.35 12.55
CA GLU A 81 -16.53 -5.33 12.29
C GLU A 81 -15.94 -6.67 12.73
N SER A 82 -15.08 -7.26 11.89
CA SER A 82 -14.50 -8.57 12.16
C SER A 82 -12.97 -8.55 12.07
N LYS A 83 -12.42 -8.72 10.87
CA LYS A 83 -10.97 -8.60 10.65
C LYS A 83 -10.62 -7.15 10.35
N PRO A 84 -9.44 -6.68 10.81
CA PRO A 84 -8.96 -5.37 10.43
C PRO A 84 -8.90 -5.21 8.91
N SER A 85 -9.30 -4.05 8.41
CA SER A 85 -9.13 -3.66 7.02
C SER A 85 -7.64 -3.49 6.71
N THR A 86 -7.29 -3.47 5.42
CA THR A 86 -5.91 -3.15 5.01
C THR A 86 -5.48 -1.79 5.53
N GLU A 87 -6.36 -0.80 5.52
CA GLU A 87 -6.10 0.56 5.98
C GLU A 87 -5.84 0.62 7.48
N GLU A 88 -6.69 -0.03 8.28
CA GLU A 88 -6.46 -0.16 9.73
C GLU A 88 -5.10 -0.80 10.06
N VAL A 89 -4.70 -1.82 9.30
CA VAL A 89 -3.38 -2.45 9.46
C VAL A 89 -2.25 -1.49 9.09
N LEU A 90 -2.40 -0.71 8.02
CA LEU A 90 -1.39 0.25 7.58
C LEU A 90 -1.23 1.39 8.60
N ILE A 91 -2.33 1.95 9.11
CA ILE A 91 -2.28 2.97 10.16
C ILE A 91 -1.70 2.40 11.46
N SER A 92 -2.07 1.16 11.85
CA SER A 92 -1.41 0.47 12.98
C SER A 92 0.12 0.46 12.84
N ARG A 93 0.62 0.22 11.62
CA ARG A 93 2.06 0.23 11.32
C ARG A 93 2.68 1.64 11.39
N LEU A 94 1.96 2.67 10.91
CA LEU A 94 2.41 4.07 11.05
C LEU A 94 2.57 4.50 12.51
N ILE A 95 1.80 3.89 13.43
CA ILE A 95 1.86 4.15 14.87
C ILE A 95 2.95 3.28 15.53
N ASP A 96 3.05 1.99 15.21
CA ASP A 96 4.01 1.04 15.80
C ASP A 96 5.47 1.47 15.54
N ARG A 97 5.78 1.81 14.30
CA ARG A 97 7.16 2.09 13.85
C ARG A 97 7.85 3.22 14.61
N PRO A 98 7.24 4.41 14.80
CA PRO A 98 7.90 5.51 15.51
C PRO A 98 8.03 5.31 17.01
N ILE A 99 7.21 4.47 17.63
CA ILE A 99 7.23 4.26 19.09
C ILE A 99 8.14 3.11 19.50
N ARG A 100 8.31 2.09 18.64
CA ARG A 100 9.07 0.88 18.94
C ARG A 100 10.52 1.13 19.40
N PRO A 101 11.30 2.00 18.75
CA PRO A 101 12.68 2.27 19.17
C PRO A 101 12.80 3.07 20.48
N LEU A 102 11.67 3.58 21.03
CA LEU A 102 11.65 4.39 22.24
C LEU A 102 11.42 3.58 23.52
N PHE A 103 11.32 2.24 23.40
CA PHE A 103 11.33 1.34 24.56
C PHE A 103 12.76 0.91 24.87
N PRO A 104 13.11 0.73 26.17
CA PRO A 104 14.46 0.32 26.54
C PRO A 104 14.85 -1.05 25.95
N GLU A 105 16.11 -1.18 25.54
CA GLU A 105 16.65 -2.45 25.09
C GLU A 105 16.56 -3.51 26.20
N GLY A 106 16.12 -4.73 25.83
CA GLY A 106 15.90 -5.82 26.80
C GLY A 106 14.56 -5.72 27.56
N PHE A 107 13.69 -4.76 27.27
CA PHE A 107 12.35 -4.71 27.83
C PHE A 107 11.42 -5.69 27.12
N PHE A 108 11.09 -6.81 27.79
CA PHE A 108 10.34 -7.92 27.18
C PHE A 108 8.91 -8.09 27.70
N ASN A 109 8.42 -7.20 28.54
CA ASN A 109 6.99 -7.18 28.90
C ASN A 109 6.16 -6.88 27.67
N GLY A 110 5.12 -7.71 27.41
CA GLY A 110 4.21 -7.45 26.30
C GLY A 110 3.48 -6.12 26.47
N VAL A 111 3.48 -5.26 25.46
CA VAL A 111 2.75 -4.01 25.43
C VAL A 111 1.68 -4.07 24.35
N HIS A 112 0.44 -3.75 24.75
CA HIS A 112 -0.69 -3.67 23.82
C HIS A 112 -1.26 -2.26 23.84
N ILE A 113 -1.28 -1.63 22.67
CA ILE A 113 -1.84 -0.31 22.42
C ILE A 113 -3.07 -0.50 21.53
N VAL A 114 -4.19 0.09 21.96
CA VAL A 114 -5.44 0.05 21.18
C VAL A 114 -5.89 1.48 20.94
N VAL A 115 -6.10 1.81 19.67
CA VAL A 115 -6.63 3.07 19.18
C VAL A 115 -7.99 2.81 18.54
N ASN A 116 -9.07 3.27 19.14
CA ASN A 116 -10.41 3.17 18.60
C ASN A 116 -10.88 4.52 18.08
N VAL A 117 -11.23 4.60 16.80
CA VAL A 117 -11.93 5.76 16.23
C VAL A 117 -13.39 5.66 16.64
N ILE A 118 -13.82 6.53 17.57
CA ILE A 118 -15.17 6.50 18.18
C ILE A 118 -16.08 7.63 17.71
N SER A 119 -15.53 8.67 17.10
CA SER A 119 -16.23 9.74 16.38
C SER A 119 -15.37 10.20 15.21
N PHE A 120 -15.97 10.44 14.05
CA PHE A 120 -15.27 10.93 12.85
C PHE A 120 -16.15 11.93 12.11
N ASP A 121 -15.64 13.16 11.92
CA ASP A 121 -16.35 14.28 11.30
C ASP A 121 -16.23 14.33 9.75
N GLY A 122 -15.45 13.42 9.17
CA GLY A 122 -15.19 13.40 7.73
C GLY A 122 -14.20 14.45 7.23
N VAL A 123 -13.62 15.25 8.10
CA VAL A 123 -12.70 16.36 7.77
C VAL A 123 -11.34 16.22 8.46
N ASN A 124 -11.34 15.94 9.76
CA ASN A 124 -10.13 15.77 10.54
C ASN A 124 -9.74 14.31 10.59
N MET A 125 -8.67 13.97 9.89
CA MET A 125 -8.26 12.57 9.77
C MET A 125 -7.81 12.00 11.11
N PRO A 126 -8.29 10.79 11.48
CA PRO A 126 -7.94 10.16 12.77
C PRO A 126 -6.44 9.90 12.92
N GLU A 127 -5.73 9.53 11.83
CA GLU A 127 -4.30 9.26 11.85
C GLU A 127 -3.45 10.48 12.24
N ASP A 128 -3.92 11.72 11.98
CA ASP A 128 -3.21 12.96 12.34
C ASP A 128 -3.02 13.14 13.86
N ILE A 129 -3.90 12.52 14.67
CA ILE A 129 -3.86 12.64 16.13
C ILE A 129 -3.56 11.30 16.84
N ALA A 130 -3.55 10.19 16.10
CA ALA A 130 -3.39 8.86 16.69
C ALA A 130 -2.04 8.68 17.39
N THR A 131 -0.94 9.10 16.76
CA THR A 131 0.41 8.99 17.36
C THR A 131 0.55 9.85 18.62
N VAL A 132 -0.02 11.05 18.64
CA VAL A 132 -0.05 11.92 19.82
C VAL A 132 -0.86 11.27 20.95
N GLY A 133 -2.02 10.69 20.63
CA GLY A 133 -2.84 9.95 21.59
C GLY A 133 -2.12 8.76 22.20
N VAL A 134 -1.38 8.01 21.39
CA VAL A 134 -0.56 6.86 21.84
C VAL A 134 0.60 7.35 22.72
N SER A 135 1.26 8.44 22.35
CA SER A 135 2.31 9.05 23.16
C SER A 135 1.80 9.46 24.54
N PHE A 136 0.61 10.07 24.64
CA PHE A 136 -0.02 10.38 25.91
C PHE A 136 -0.42 9.12 26.71
N ALA A 137 -1.01 8.11 26.07
CA ALA A 137 -1.39 6.88 26.76
C ALA A 137 -0.17 6.16 27.35
N LEU A 138 0.95 6.10 26.61
CA LEU A 138 2.24 5.60 27.12
C LEU A 138 2.82 6.51 28.21
N GLY A 139 2.79 7.82 28.01
CA GLY A 139 3.26 8.81 28.99
C GLY A 139 2.53 8.73 30.34
N LEU A 140 1.22 8.49 30.31
CA LEU A 140 0.35 8.33 31.50
C LEU A 140 0.41 6.95 32.14
N SER A 141 1.03 5.96 31.50
CA SER A 141 1.21 4.62 32.05
C SER A 141 2.49 4.50 32.86
N ASP A 142 2.65 3.38 33.58
CA ASP A 142 3.89 3.02 34.24
C ASP A 142 4.93 2.38 33.33
N ILE A 143 4.65 2.27 32.03
CA ILE A 143 5.53 1.66 31.01
C ILE A 143 6.77 2.53 30.83
N PRO A 144 8.00 1.96 30.80
CA PRO A 144 9.21 2.70 30.50
C PRO A 144 9.23 3.04 29.00
N PHE A 145 9.13 4.35 28.71
CA PHE A 145 9.01 4.87 27.36
C PHE A 145 9.76 6.20 27.24
N ALA A 146 10.69 6.28 26.29
CA ALA A 146 11.56 7.45 26.09
C ALA A 146 10.93 8.52 25.16
N GLY A 147 9.59 8.65 25.20
CA GLY A 147 8.88 9.74 24.53
C GLY A 147 8.98 11.06 25.26
N PRO A 148 8.18 12.08 24.82
CA PRO A 148 7.04 11.95 23.91
C PRO A 148 7.40 11.83 22.45
N VAL A 149 6.44 11.35 21.67
CA VAL A 149 6.49 11.24 20.21
C VAL A 149 5.25 11.90 19.60
N ALA A 150 5.39 12.49 18.43
CA ALA A 150 4.25 12.99 17.66
C ALA A 150 4.38 12.57 16.19
N GLY A 151 3.25 12.51 15.49
CA GLY A 151 3.17 12.31 14.05
C GLY A 151 2.33 13.41 13.43
N VAL A 152 2.68 13.80 12.21
CA VAL A 152 1.95 14.77 11.41
C VAL A 152 1.93 14.35 9.96
N THR A 153 0.93 14.81 9.21
CA THR A 153 0.89 14.67 7.75
C THR A 153 1.34 15.99 7.10
N VAL A 154 2.14 15.90 6.05
CA VAL A 154 2.61 17.06 5.28
C VAL A 154 2.20 16.92 3.83
N GLY A 155 1.49 17.92 3.31
CA GLY A 155 1.20 18.11 1.90
C GLY A 155 2.19 19.07 1.25
N TYR A 156 2.34 18.98 -0.10
CA TYR A 156 3.08 19.95 -0.91
C TYR A 156 2.19 20.43 -2.04
N ILE A 157 1.72 21.68 -1.93
CA ILE A 157 0.68 22.27 -2.77
C ILE A 157 1.13 23.64 -3.25
N ASN A 158 1.14 23.85 -4.57
CA ASN A 158 1.54 25.13 -5.18
C ASN A 158 2.92 25.65 -4.74
N GLY A 159 3.86 24.74 -4.41
CA GLY A 159 5.21 25.12 -3.97
C GLY A 159 5.34 25.41 -2.47
N GLU A 160 4.30 25.16 -1.67
CA GLU A 160 4.28 25.36 -0.22
C GLU A 160 4.00 24.06 0.53
N TYR A 161 4.63 23.89 1.70
CA TYR A 161 4.33 22.76 2.60
C TYR A 161 3.14 23.11 3.47
N VAL A 162 2.17 22.19 3.55
CA VAL A 162 0.92 22.34 4.31
C VAL A 162 0.84 21.24 5.37
N LEU A 163 0.55 21.61 6.61
CA LEU A 163 0.38 20.68 7.71
C LEU A 163 -1.04 20.10 7.70
N ASN A 164 -1.16 18.78 7.78
CA ASN A 164 -2.43 18.03 7.84
C ASN A 164 -3.44 18.50 6.75
N PRO A 165 -3.11 18.32 5.46
CA PRO A 165 -3.97 18.81 4.36
C PRO A 165 -5.34 18.13 4.40
N LYS A 166 -6.42 18.90 4.09
CA LYS A 166 -7.81 18.47 4.18
C LYS A 166 -8.54 18.58 2.83
N GLY A 167 -9.57 17.78 2.63
CA GLY A 167 -10.44 17.86 1.45
C GLY A 167 -9.65 17.88 0.14
N GLU A 168 -9.92 18.88 -0.72
CA GLU A 168 -9.27 19.04 -2.03
C GLU A 168 -7.74 19.18 -1.94
N ASP A 169 -7.21 19.78 -0.88
CA ASP A 169 -5.77 19.89 -0.65
C ASP A 169 -5.11 18.51 -0.43
N ARG A 170 -5.81 17.59 0.23
CA ARG A 170 -5.36 16.21 0.42
C ARG A 170 -5.34 15.44 -0.91
N GLU A 171 -6.33 15.67 -1.76
CA GLU A 171 -6.44 14.98 -3.06
C GLU A 171 -5.44 15.50 -4.10
N ASN A 172 -5.15 16.79 -4.07
CA ASN A 172 -4.36 17.47 -5.11
C ASN A 172 -2.89 17.69 -4.71
N THR A 173 -2.46 17.20 -3.56
CA THR A 173 -1.07 17.37 -3.10
C THR A 173 -0.07 16.57 -3.96
N LYS A 174 1.09 17.18 -4.26
CA LYS A 174 2.21 16.47 -4.92
C LYS A 174 2.98 15.55 -3.98
N ILE A 175 2.95 15.82 -2.68
CA ILE A 175 3.54 14.97 -1.64
C ILE A 175 2.45 14.72 -0.61
N TYR A 176 2.20 13.47 -0.27
CA TYR A 176 1.44 13.07 0.90
C TYR A 176 2.38 12.28 1.81
N LEU A 177 2.89 12.97 2.83
CA LEU A 177 3.94 12.50 3.72
C LEU A 177 3.40 12.34 5.13
N SER A 178 3.47 11.13 5.68
CA SER A 178 3.34 10.89 7.12
C SER A 178 4.75 10.86 7.73
N VAL A 179 5.01 11.73 8.68
CA VAL A 179 6.28 11.81 9.42
C VAL A 179 6.01 11.78 10.91
N ALA A 180 6.82 11.02 11.63
CA ALA A 180 6.76 10.95 13.09
C ALA A 180 8.17 10.98 13.69
N GLY A 181 8.24 11.45 14.93
CA GLY A 181 9.50 11.60 15.64
C GLY A 181 9.35 12.13 17.04
N THR A 182 10.49 12.25 17.69
CA THR A 182 10.66 12.92 18.97
C THR A 182 11.06 14.38 18.75
N LYS A 183 11.23 15.12 19.83
CA LYS A 183 11.79 16.48 19.77
C LYS A 183 13.17 16.54 19.15
N SER A 184 14.00 15.52 19.35
CA SER A 184 15.39 15.48 18.90
C SER A 184 15.53 14.98 17.47
N ALA A 185 14.63 14.10 17.00
CA ALA A 185 14.87 13.36 15.75
C ALA A 185 13.60 12.79 15.10
N VAL A 186 13.67 12.62 13.77
CA VAL A 186 12.71 11.85 12.99
C VAL A 186 12.93 10.37 13.23
N THR A 187 11.87 9.61 13.49
CA THR A 187 11.92 8.15 13.73
C THR A 187 11.17 7.34 12.67
N MET A 188 10.28 7.97 11.91
CA MET A 188 9.52 7.31 10.84
C MET A 188 9.15 8.30 9.75
N VAL A 189 9.26 7.84 8.51
CA VAL A 189 8.78 8.57 7.31
C VAL A 189 8.07 7.59 6.39
N GLU A 190 6.93 8.01 5.84
CA GLU A 190 6.25 7.29 4.76
C GLU A 190 5.54 8.27 3.83
N ALA A 191 5.89 8.26 2.55
CA ALA A 191 5.28 9.16 1.59
C ALA A 191 4.94 8.50 0.26
N GLY A 192 3.87 9.01 -0.37
CA GLY A 192 3.65 8.94 -1.80
C GLY A 192 3.81 10.32 -2.42
N SER A 193 4.32 10.39 -3.65
CA SER A 193 4.53 11.66 -4.32
C SER A 193 4.44 11.55 -5.84
N SER A 194 4.21 12.68 -6.49
CA SER A 194 4.09 12.79 -7.94
C SER A 194 5.41 13.32 -8.52
N GLU A 195 6.44 12.43 -8.53
CA GLU A 195 7.75 12.69 -9.15
C GLU A 195 8.40 14.00 -8.64
N VAL A 196 8.55 14.12 -7.33
CA VAL A 196 9.18 15.28 -6.68
C VAL A 196 10.68 15.09 -6.53
N THR A 197 11.42 16.20 -6.43
CA THR A 197 12.86 16.18 -6.23
C THR A 197 13.24 15.69 -4.82
N GLU A 198 14.47 15.23 -4.64
CA GLU A 198 15.04 14.88 -3.35
C GLU A 198 15.02 16.08 -2.38
N GLU A 199 15.19 17.32 -2.88
CA GLU A 199 15.17 18.54 -2.08
C GLU A 199 13.75 18.86 -1.58
N GLU A 200 12.73 18.77 -2.45
CA GLU A 200 11.33 18.95 -2.06
C GLU A 200 10.89 17.92 -1.02
N MET A 201 11.29 16.66 -1.20
CA MET A 201 10.98 15.60 -0.23
C MET A 201 11.67 15.83 1.11
N LEU A 202 12.95 16.18 1.10
CA LEU A 202 13.69 16.50 2.33
C LEU A 202 13.11 17.73 3.04
N GLY A 203 12.73 18.75 2.28
CA GLY A 203 12.06 19.94 2.82
C GLY A 203 10.74 19.60 3.51
N ALA A 204 9.95 18.70 2.95
CA ALA A 204 8.70 18.23 3.56
C ALA A 204 8.96 17.50 4.89
N ILE A 205 9.98 16.64 4.96
CA ILE A 205 10.37 15.91 6.17
C ILE A 205 10.80 16.91 7.27
N ILE A 206 11.62 17.89 6.94
CA ILE A 206 12.10 18.90 7.88
C ILE A 206 10.93 19.77 8.39
N PHE A 207 10.05 20.22 7.48
CA PHE A 207 8.85 20.99 7.86
C PHE A 207 7.97 20.21 8.83
N GLY A 208 7.75 18.92 8.56
CA GLY A 208 7.01 18.05 9.47
C GLY A 208 7.67 17.92 10.84
N HIS A 209 8.99 17.69 10.88
CA HIS A 209 9.73 17.56 12.13
C HIS A 209 9.72 18.83 12.96
N ASP A 210 9.79 20.02 12.35
CA ASP A 210 9.70 21.30 13.08
C ASP A 210 8.34 21.51 13.76
N ASN A 211 7.28 20.92 13.22
CA ASN A 211 5.96 20.91 13.89
C ASN A 211 5.86 19.81 14.95
N ILE A 212 6.47 18.64 14.72
CA ILE A 212 6.57 17.56 15.71
C ILE A 212 7.28 18.05 16.98
N LYS A 213 8.40 18.81 16.85
CA LYS A 213 9.11 19.39 18.01
C LYS A 213 8.18 20.17 18.93
N LYS A 214 7.33 21.03 18.35
CA LYS A 214 6.37 21.84 19.14
C LYS A 214 5.36 20.97 19.87
N LEU A 215 4.80 19.95 19.17
CA LEU A 215 3.87 19.01 19.79
C LEU A 215 4.51 18.19 20.90
N CYS A 216 5.77 17.78 20.74
CA CYS A 216 6.50 17.08 21.80
C CYS A 216 6.78 17.99 23.00
N GLU A 217 7.16 19.26 22.80
CA GLU A 217 7.36 20.23 23.89
C GLU A 217 6.08 20.45 24.70
N GLU A 218 4.94 20.60 24.06
CA GLU A 218 3.65 20.73 24.75
C GLU A 218 3.27 19.46 25.52
N GLN A 219 3.54 18.28 24.97
CA GLN A 219 3.35 17.00 25.64
C GLN A 219 4.27 16.87 26.86
N GLU A 220 5.56 17.19 26.72
CA GLU A 220 6.54 17.18 27.84
C GLU A 220 6.05 18.01 29.00
N ASN A 221 5.57 19.23 28.74
CA ASN A 221 5.08 20.13 29.77
C ASN A 221 3.89 19.52 30.55
N ILE A 222 2.93 18.93 29.85
CA ILE A 222 1.75 18.29 30.46
C ILE A 222 2.14 17.05 31.26
N LEU A 223 2.99 16.18 30.69
CA LEU A 223 3.40 14.93 31.35
C LEU A 223 4.27 15.19 32.58
N ASN A 224 5.13 16.22 32.55
CA ASN A 224 5.92 16.66 33.71
C ASN A 224 5.03 17.18 34.84
N GLU A 225 3.95 17.94 34.54
CA GLU A 225 2.98 18.38 35.52
C GLU A 225 2.27 17.20 36.22
N LEU A 226 1.98 16.15 35.45
CA LEU A 226 1.31 14.95 35.94
C LEU A 226 2.22 14.04 36.77
N ASN A 227 3.53 14.09 36.55
CA ASN A 227 4.57 13.40 37.31
C ASN A 227 4.27 11.90 37.51
N ILE A 228 4.04 11.17 36.42
CA ILE A 228 3.72 9.74 36.45
C ILE A 228 4.97 8.93 36.76
N GLU A 229 4.89 8.11 37.82
CA GLU A 229 5.98 7.18 38.17
C GLU A 229 6.06 6.02 37.19
N LYS A 230 7.24 5.83 36.59
CA LYS A 230 7.52 4.70 35.67
C LYS A 230 8.02 3.51 36.45
N MET A 231 7.72 2.30 35.97
CA MET A 231 8.29 1.09 36.56
C MET A 231 9.82 1.12 36.46
N GLU A 232 10.49 0.67 37.52
CA GLU A 232 11.93 0.46 37.46
C GLU A 232 12.26 -0.67 36.48
N PHE A 233 13.15 -0.39 35.57
CA PHE A 233 13.65 -1.36 34.60
C PHE A 233 15.17 -1.32 34.58
N VAL A 234 15.78 -2.50 34.73
CA VAL A 234 17.23 -2.67 34.61
C VAL A 234 17.48 -3.61 33.42
N ALA A 235 18.19 -3.10 32.43
CA ALA A 235 18.54 -3.92 31.26
C ALA A 235 19.34 -5.15 31.70
N PRO A 236 19.00 -6.36 31.21
CA PRO A 236 19.75 -7.57 31.53
C PRO A 236 21.19 -7.45 30.98
N VAL A 237 22.15 -7.75 31.81
CA VAL A 237 23.58 -7.83 31.43
C VAL A 237 23.99 -9.30 31.41
N ALA A 238 24.64 -9.72 30.33
CA ALA A 238 25.16 -11.08 30.21
C ALA A 238 26.16 -11.41 31.33
N ASP A 239 26.06 -12.62 31.85
CA ASP A 239 26.96 -13.14 32.89
C ASP A 239 28.42 -13.08 32.42
N GLU A 240 29.35 -12.75 33.32
CA GLU A 240 30.78 -12.67 33.00
C GLU A 240 31.33 -14.00 32.45
N ARG A 241 30.82 -15.12 32.86
CA ARG A 241 31.21 -16.45 32.34
C ARG A 241 30.85 -16.61 30.87
N VAL A 242 29.69 -16.09 30.47
CA VAL A 242 29.23 -16.07 29.06
C VAL A 242 30.16 -15.19 28.25
N ARG A 243 30.34 -13.93 28.69
CA ARG A 243 31.20 -12.95 27.99
C ARG A 243 32.63 -13.47 27.85
N ASN A 244 33.27 -13.88 28.93
CA ASN A 244 34.64 -14.36 28.91
C ASN A 244 34.83 -15.63 28.07
N PHE A 245 33.79 -16.46 27.91
CA PHE A 245 33.82 -17.59 27.02
C PHE A 245 33.73 -17.17 25.55
N LEU A 246 32.72 -16.40 25.18
CA LEU A 246 32.45 -16.02 23.78
C LEU A 246 33.47 -15.06 23.22
N ASP A 247 34.03 -14.15 24.01
CA ASP A 247 35.04 -13.18 23.54
C ASP A 247 36.30 -13.83 22.98
N GLN A 248 36.56 -15.13 23.33
CA GLN A 248 37.67 -15.88 22.77
C GLN A 248 37.47 -16.32 21.33
N TYR A 249 36.21 -16.33 20.85
CA TYR A 249 35.79 -16.83 19.52
C TYR A 249 35.37 -15.76 18.55
N VAL A 250 35.67 -14.49 18.84
CA VAL A 250 35.33 -13.36 17.95
C VAL A 250 35.97 -13.52 16.56
N GLY A 251 37.18 -14.12 16.48
CA GLY A 251 37.83 -14.39 15.20
C GLY A 251 37.10 -15.37 14.32
N GLU A 252 36.70 -16.51 14.90
CA GLU A 252 35.95 -17.57 14.21
C GLU A 252 34.56 -17.06 13.78
N LEU A 253 33.90 -16.25 14.62
CA LEU A 253 32.63 -15.65 14.26
C LEU A 253 32.77 -14.64 13.10
N LYS A 254 33.85 -13.85 13.10
CA LYS A 254 34.16 -12.96 11.96
C LYS A 254 34.36 -13.75 10.66
N GLU A 255 35.05 -14.90 10.71
CA GLU A 255 35.23 -15.79 9.56
C GLU A 255 33.87 -16.36 9.06
N ALA A 256 33.00 -16.80 9.97
CA ALA A 256 31.67 -17.29 9.62
C ALA A 256 30.80 -16.20 8.96
N ILE A 257 30.83 -14.96 9.46
CA ILE A 257 30.11 -13.81 8.90
C ILE A 257 30.59 -13.48 7.48
N LEU A 258 31.83 -13.75 7.15
CA LEU A 258 32.42 -13.46 5.83
C LEU A 258 32.22 -14.59 4.81
N VAL A 259 31.55 -15.70 5.15
CA VAL A 259 31.20 -16.77 4.21
C VAL A 259 30.33 -16.23 3.08
N PRO A 260 30.65 -16.47 1.80
CA PRO A 260 29.82 -16.05 0.67
C PRO A 260 28.47 -16.78 0.62
N GLY A 261 27.43 -16.12 0.11
CA GLY A 261 26.08 -16.67 0.00
C GLY A 261 25.26 -16.53 1.30
N LYS A 262 23.94 -16.38 1.14
CA LYS A 262 23.04 -16.17 2.28
C LYS A 262 22.93 -17.44 3.15
N LEU A 263 22.54 -18.55 2.51
CA LEU A 263 22.24 -19.81 3.23
C LEU A 263 23.50 -20.38 3.87
N GLU A 264 24.60 -20.39 3.12
CA GLU A 264 25.90 -20.89 3.56
C GLU A 264 26.45 -20.08 4.76
N LYS A 265 26.26 -18.74 4.73
CA LYS A 265 26.65 -17.84 5.82
C LYS A 265 25.85 -18.13 7.10
N TYR A 266 24.53 -18.16 7.01
CA TYR A 266 23.69 -18.47 8.19
C TYR A 266 23.98 -19.87 8.72
N GLU A 267 24.18 -20.86 7.85
CA GLU A 267 24.56 -22.21 8.25
C GLU A 267 25.92 -22.23 8.97
N ALA A 268 26.89 -21.41 8.54
CA ALA A 268 28.19 -21.30 9.20
C ALA A 268 28.08 -20.65 10.58
N ILE A 269 27.28 -19.57 10.70
CA ILE A 269 27.03 -18.88 11.98
C ILE A 269 26.30 -19.80 12.95
N ASP A 270 25.23 -20.46 12.52
CA ASP A 270 24.42 -21.37 13.34
C ASP A 270 25.24 -22.57 13.81
N LYS A 271 26.03 -23.20 12.93
CA LYS A 271 26.91 -24.33 13.29
C LYS A 271 27.96 -23.93 14.32
N LEU A 272 28.52 -22.71 14.19
CA LEU A 272 29.47 -22.19 15.17
C LEU A 272 28.76 -21.98 16.51
N GLU A 273 27.58 -21.33 16.52
CA GLU A 273 26.77 -21.15 17.74
C GLU A 273 26.49 -22.48 18.44
N GLU A 274 25.96 -23.45 17.71
CA GLU A 274 25.64 -24.78 18.26
C GLU A 274 26.85 -25.47 18.88
N SER A 275 27.97 -25.46 18.17
CA SER A 275 29.20 -26.12 18.67
C SER A 275 29.75 -25.44 19.91
N LEU A 276 29.77 -24.10 19.94
CA LEU A 276 30.24 -23.32 21.09
C LEU A 276 29.28 -23.48 22.29
N LEU A 277 27.97 -23.54 22.04
CA LEU A 277 26.95 -23.74 23.06
C LEU A 277 27.09 -25.11 23.74
N GLU A 278 27.40 -26.16 22.99
CA GLU A 278 27.66 -27.49 23.57
C GLU A 278 28.89 -27.46 24.46
N VAL A 279 30.00 -26.85 24.03
CA VAL A 279 31.21 -26.70 24.84
C VAL A 279 30.94 -25.86 26.09
N PHE A 280 30.19 -24.78 25.97
CA PHE A 280 29.81 -23.94 27.10
C PHE A 280 28.98 -24.68 28.12
N LYS A 281 27.92 -25.39 27.69
CA LYS A 281 27.09 -26.24 28.55
C LYS A 281 27.92 -27.27 29.31
N PHE A 282 28.84 -27.94 28.61
CA PHE A 282 29.72 -28.91 29.22
C PHE A 282 30.61 -28.29 30.31
N ASN A 283 31.21 -27.12 30.02
CA ASN A 283 32.07 -26.41 30.98
C ASN A 283 31.28 -25.94 32.21
N MET A 284 30.06 -25.41 32.01
CA MET A 284 29.19 -24.98 33.12
C MET A 284 28.71 -26.17 33.97
N ALA A 285 28.32 -27.26 33.35
CA ALA A 285 27.96 -28.48 34.07
C ALA A 285 29.13 -29.02 34.92
N LYS A 286 30.35 -29.03 34.34
CA LYS A 286 31.56 -29.43 35.05
C LYS A 286 31.89 -28.52 36.23
N GLU A 287 31.71 -27.19 36.03
CA GLU A 287 31.90 -26.19 37.10
C GLU A 287 30.89 -26.42 38.24
N ILE A 288 29.59 -26.59 37.94
CA ILE A 288 28.54 -26.85 38.92
C ILE A 288 28.85 -28.15 39.70
N MET A 289 29.23 -29.20 38.99
CA MET A 289 29.57 -30.49 39.63
C MET A 289 30.81 -30.45 40.49
N SER A 290 31.74 -29.52 40.24
CA SER A 290 32.98 -29.34 41.01
C SER A 290 32.81 -28.53 42.29
N ARG A 291 31.68 -27.83 42.47
CA ARG A 291 31.39 -27.03 43.67
C ARG A 291 31.10 -27.94 44.89
N GLU A 292 31.42 -27.46 46.06
CA GLU A 292 31.05 -28.10 47.35
C GLU A 292 29.57 -27.87 47.68
N LEU A 293 28.68 -28.43 46.84
CA LEU A 293 27.24 -28.43 47.00
C LEU A 293 26.72 -29.83 47.19
N THR A 294 25.57 -29.98 47.84
CA THR A 294 24.86 -31.27 47.88
C THR A 294 24.44 -31.71 46.48
N GLU A 295 24.21 -33.00 46.28
CA GLU A 295 23.74 -33.50 44.98
C GLU A 295 22.36 -32.92 44.59
N GLU A 296 21.50 -32.64 45.59
CA GLU A 296 20.21 -31.98 45.37
C GLU A 296 20.40 -30.52 44.91
N GLU A 297 21.31 -29.78 45.50
CA GLU A 297 21.63 -28.40 45.12
C GLU A 297 22.27 -28.33 43.71
N LYS A 298 23.18 -29.26 43.38
CA LYS A 298 23.76 -29.39 42.04
C LYS A 298 22.69 -29.68 40.99
N LEU A 299 21.79 -30.62 41.31
CA LEU A 299 20.66 -30.94 40.42
C LEU A 299 19.72 -29.71 40.25
N ALA A 300 19.42 -29.02 41.37
CA ALA A 300 18.59 -27.83 41.34
C ALA A 300 19.20 -26.71 40.49
N GLU A 301 20.52 -26.51 40.49
CA GLU A 301 21.21 -25.56 39.60
C GLU A 301 21.13 -25.99 38.12
N LEU A 302 21.31 -27.26 37.83
CA LEU A 302 21.24 -27.80 36.48
C LEU A 302 19.84 -27.68 35.85
N ILE A 303 18.78 -27.92 36.65
CA ILE A 303 17.38 -27.89 36.19
C ILE A 303 16.69 -26.54 36.41
N GLY A 304 17.41 -25.51 36.86
CA GLY A 304 16.86 -24.16 37.03
C GLY A 304 16.03 -23.92 38.29
N ALA A 305 16.05 -24.84 39.25
CA ALA A 305 15.31 -24.73 40.53
C ALA A 305 16.09 -24.03 41.65
N SER A 306 17.30 -23.54 41.39
CA SER A 306 18.17 -22.85 42.36
C SER A 306 17.96 -21.34 42.34
N LYS A 307 18.33 -20.66 43.44
CA LYS A 307 18.37 -19.18 43.52
C LYS A 307 19.55 -18.54 42.74
N THR A 308 20.51 -19.32 42.31
CA THR A 308 21.59 -18.92 41.39
C THR A 308 21.06 -18.98 39.94
N LYS A 309 21.67 -18.21 39.00
CA LYS A 309 21.30 -18.28 37.60
C LYS A 309 21.37 -19.71 37.08
N SER A 310 20.26 -20.25 36.64
CA SER A 310 20.14 -21.59 36.10
C SER A 310 20.97 -21.79 34.83
N LEU A 311 21.30 -23.02 34.48
CA LEU A 311 21.95 -23.35 33.23
C LEU A 311 21.10 -22.85 32.03
N ASP A 312 19.77 -22.95 32.10
CA ASP A 312 18.86 -22.44 31.06
C ASP A 312 18.92 -20.93 30.92
N THR A 313 19.07 -20.19 32.03
CA THR A 313 19.26 -18.73 31.98
C THR A 313 20.59 -18.39 31.32
N LEU A 314 21.68 -19.09 31.66
CA LEU A 314 22.99 -18.87 31.04
C LEU A 314 22.99 -19.24 29.56
N VAL A 315 22.24 -20.24 29.14
CA VAL A 315 22.06 -20.61 27.73
C VAL A 315 21.35 -19.49 26.95
N LYS A 316 20.31 -18.84 27.53
CA LYS A 316 19.66 -17.72 26.94
C LYS A 316 20.59 -16.50 26.82
N GLU A 317 21.29 -16.18 27.90
CA GLU A 317 22.29 -15.11 27.91
C GLU A 317 23.42 -15.37 26.89
N PHE A 318 23.81 -16.62 26.70
CA PHE A 318 24.80 -17.03 25.69
C PHE A 318 24.31 -16.69 24.28
N LYS A 319 23.08 -17.08 23.92
CA LYS A 319 22.51 -16.80 22.60
C LYS A 319 22.38 -15.30 22.34
N ASN A 320 21.90 -14.55 23.32
CA ASN A 320 21.77 -13.10 23.20
C ASN A 320 23.13 -12.44 23.01
N TYR A 321 24.13 -12.80 23.81
CA TYR A 321 25.47 -12.23 23.71
C TYR A 321 26.20 -12.67 22.43
N TYR A 322 25.97 -13.88 21.94
CA TYR A 322 26.47 -14.32 20.64
C TYR A 322 25.94 -13.45 19.50
N HIS A 323 24.66 -13.15 19.51
CA HIS A 323 24.03 -12.22 18.56
C HIS A 323 24.54 -10.77 18.70
N ASP A 324 24.76 -10.30 19.93
CA ASP A 324 25.38 -8.98 20.18
C ASP A 324 26.79 -8.90 19.61
N LEU A 325 27.59 -9.96 19.70
CA LEU A 325 28.90 -10.06 19.09
C LEU A 325 28.81 -10.05 17.55
N GLU A 326 27.88 -10.80 16.97
CA GLU A 326 27.62 -10.78 15.54
C GLU A 326 27.31 -9.34 15.08
N LYS A 327 26.36 -8.69 15.75
CA LYS A 327 26.00 -7.28 15.51
C LYS A 327 27.23 -6.38 15.57
N LYS A 328 28.02 -6.47 16.62
CA LYS A 328 29.23 -5.68 16.82
C LYS A 328 30.24 -5.88 15.68
N ILE A 329 30.54 -7.13 15.30
CA ILE A 329 31.52 -7.45 14.25
C ILE A 329 31.07 -6.87 12.90
N VAL A 330 29.80 -7.06 12.52
CA VAL A 330 29.25 -6.53 11.25
C VAL A 330 29.33 -5.00 11.22
N ARG A 331 29.00 -4.34 12.34
CA ARG A 331 29.03 -2.88 12.45
C ARG A 331 30.45 -2.34 12.38
N GLU A 332 31.40 -2.99 13.07
CA GLU A 332 32.84 -2.61 13.02
C GLU A 332 33.41 -2.78 11.61
N LEU A 333 33.12 -3.86 10.90
CA LEU A 333 33.51 -4.07 9.50
C LEU A 333 33.05 -2.91 8.61
N ILE A 334 31.79 -2.46 8.76
CA ILE A 334 31.22 -1.39 7.94
C ILE A 334 31.76 -0.02 8.31
N ILE A 335 31.88 0.30 9.61
CA ILE A 335 32.30 1.64 10.07
C ILE A 335 33.81 1.85 9.85
N PHE A 336 34.66 0.90 10.27
CA PHE A 336 36.10 1.07 10.28
C PHE A 336 36.78 0.52 9.02
N ASP A 337 36.39 -0.70 8.60
CA ASP A 337 37.02 -1.37 7.46
C ASP A 337 36.39 -0.94 6.12
N LYS A 338 35.24 -0.25 6.15
CA LYS A 338 34.40 0.10 4.97
C LYS A 338 34.10 -1.13 4.10
N TYR A 339 33.91 -2.28 4.74
CA TYR A 339 33.75 -3.57 4.11
C TYR A 339 32.41 -4.21 4.54
N ARG A 340 31.68 -4.73 3.59
CA ARG A 340 30.38 -5.39 3.81
C ARG A 340 30.57 -6.91 3.89
N ALA A 341 29.69 -7.58 4.64
CA ALA A 341 29.77 -9.04 4.85
C ALA A 341 29.70 -9.88 3.56
N ASP A 342 29.24 -9.32 2.45
CA ASP A 342 29.22 -9.96 1.13
C ASP A 342 30.35 -9.50 0.20
N GLY A 343 31.27 -8.69 0.69
CA GLY A 343 32.44 -8.22 -0.05
C GLY A 343 32.21 -6.99 -0.91
N ARG A 344 30.98 -6.45 -0.98
CA ARG A 344 30.68 -5.23 -1.74
C ARG A 344 31.26 -3.98 -1.05
N LYS A 345 31.44 -2.93 -1.83
CA LYS A 345 31.67 -1.58 -1.33
C LYS A 345 30.39 -0.99 -0.74
N ILE A 346 30.51 0.08 0.04
CA ILE A 346 29.38 0.71 0.74
C ILE A 346 28.29 1.25 -0.20
N ASP A 347 28.66 1.67 -1.41
CA ASP A 347 27.80 2.25 -2.45
C ASP A 347 27.49 1.29 -3.62
N GLU A 348 27.91 0.02 -3.52
CA GLU A 348 27.77 -0.96 -4.58
C GLU A 348 26.41 -1.68 -4.51
N ILE A 349 25.78 -1.80 -5.68
CA ILE A 349 24.52 -2.51 -5.87
C ILE A 349 24.80 -3.97 -6.23
N ARG A 350 23.99 -4.91 -5.72
CA ARG A 350 24.02 -6.32 -6.11
C ARG A 350 23.81 -6.49 -7.62
N PRO A 351 24.27 -7.59 -8.23
CA PRO A 351 24.00 -7.90 -9.64
C PRO A 351 22.51 -7.84 -9.96
N LEU A 352 22.17 -7.23 -11.09
CA LEU A 352 20.80 -7.01 -11.55
C LEU A 352 20.48 -7.84 -12.80
N ASP A 353 19.30 -8.44 -12.85
CA ASP A 353 18.74 -9.07 -14.05
C ASP A 353 17.25 -8.73 -14.16
N ALA A 354 16.80 -8.39 -15.36
CA ALA A 354 15.42 -8.02 -15.66
C ALA A 354 14.94 -8.74 -16.92
N LYS A 355 13.82 -9.44 -16.79
CA LYS A 355 13.19 -10.18 -17.91
C LYS A 355 11.70 -9.88 -17.96
N VAL A 356 11.15 -9.76 -19.16
CA VAL A 356 9.71 -9.63 -19.40
C VAL A 356 9.18 -10.82 -20.17
N ASP A 357 7.84 -11.00 -20.20
CA ASP A 357 7.15 -12.10 -20.89
C ASP A 357 7.52 -13.51 -20.44
N ILE A 358 7.79 -13.64 -19.15
CA ILE A 358 8.13 -14.92 -18.54
C ILE A 358 6.95 -15.90 -18.61
N LEU A 359 5.73 -15.40 -18.49
CA LEU A 359 4.49 -16.17 -18.48
C LEU A 359 3.66 -15.86 -19.72
N LYS A 360 3.05 -16.88 -20.31
CA LYS A 360 2.31 -16.78 -21.59
C LYS A 360 0.85 -16.34 -21.41
N MET A 361 0.24 -16.50 -20.25
CA MET A 361 -1.19 -16.25 -20.05
C MET A 361 -1.51 -14.89 -19.44
N PRO A 362 -0.75 -14.37 -18.45
CA PRO A 362 -0.95 -13.03 -17.93
C PRO A 362 -0.78 -11.96 -19.00
N HIS A 363 -1.44 -10.80 -18.81
CA HIS A 363 -1.40 -9.71 -19.80
C HIS A 363 -0.04 -9.01 -19.84
N GLY A 364 0.69 -9.00 -18.70
CA GLY A 364 2.09 -8.64 -18.61
C GLY A 364 2.76 -9.47 -17.52
N SER A 365 4.03 -9.81 -17.70
CA SER A 365 4.81 -10.52 -16.69
C SER A 365 6.27 -10.12 -16.74
N ALA A 366 6.91 -10.09 -15.57
CA ALA A 366 8.32 -9.78 -15.42
C ALA A 366 8.95 -10.61 -14.30
N LEU A 367 10.24 -10.88 -14.45
CA LEU A 367 11.10 -11.40 -13.40
C LEU A 367 12.22 -10.39 -13.16
N PHE A 368 12.24 -9.82 -11.96
CA PHE A 368 13.29 -8.91 -11.55
C PHE A 368 14.13 -9.56 -10.46
N THR A 369 15.44 -9.59 -10.66
CA THR A 369 16.41 -10.18 -9.73
C THR A 369 17.46 -9.15 -9.33
N ARG A 370 17.75 -9.06 -8.03
CA ARG A 370 18.81 -8.25 -7.46
C ARG A 370 19.60 -9.09 -6.45
N GLY A 371 20.73 -9.65 -6.89
CA GLY A 371 21.44 -10.66 -6.12
C GLY A 371 20.53 -11.83 -5.74
N GLU A 372 20.42 -12.10 -4.46
CA GLU A 372 19.57 -13.14 -3.87
C GLU A 372 18.17 -12.61 -3.47
N THR A 373 17.63 -11.67 -4.23
CA THR A 373 16.25 -11.17 -4.06
C THR A 373 15.57 -11.14 -5.42
N GLN A 374 14.46 -11.88 -5.56
CA GLN A 374 13.78 -12.08 -6.83
C GLN A 374 12.27 -11.91 -6.66
N ALA A 375 11.64 -11.20 -7.61
CA ALA A 375 10.20 -11.01 -7.69
C ALA A 375 9.69 -11.42 -9.08
N LEU A 376 8.76 -12.36 -9.12
CA LEU A 376 7.95 -12.68 -10.29
C LEU A 376 6.68 -11.85 -10.22
N VAL A 377 6.52 -10.91 -11.15
CA VAL A 377 5.42 -9.96 -11.11
C VAL A 377 4.54 -10.08 -12.34
N THR A 378 3.23 -10.03 -12.14
CA THR A 378 2.23 -10.10 -13.22
C THR A 378 1.33 -8.87 -13.18
N ALA A 379 0.89 -8.43 -14.36
CA ALA A 379 -0.13 -7.41 -14.54
C ALA A 379 -1.34 -7.99 -15.27
N THR A 380 -2.54 -7.70 -14.75
CA THR A 380 -3.83 -8.11 -15.32
C THR A 380 -4.68 -6.89 -15.56
N LEU A 381 -5.27 -6.79 -16.74
CA LEU A 381 -6.18 -5.73 -17.16
C LEU A 381 -7.62 -6.23 -17.06
N GLY A 382 -8.49 -5.43 -16.51
CA GLY A 382 -9.91 -5.76 -16.32
C GLY A 382 -10.83 -4.60 -16.68
N SER A 383 -12.13 -4.81 -16.55
CA SER A 383 -13.20 -3.83 -16.71
C SER A 383 -13.50 -3.11 -15.40
N LYS A 384 -14.48 -2.20 -15.43
CA LYS A 384 -14.99 -1.51 -14.23
C LYS A 384 -15.54 -2.47 -13.17
N GLU A 385 -16.13 -3.60 -13.57
CA GLU A 385 -16.62 -4.62 -12.65
C GLU A 385 -15.52 -5.28 -11.82
N ASP A 386 -14.26 -5.21 -12.30
CA ASP A 386 -13.10 -5.77 -11.64
C ASP A 386 -12.44 -4.78 -10.64
N GLU A 387 -12.99 -3.56 -10.48
CA GLU A 387 -12.52 -2.59 -9.49
C GLU A 387 -12.64 -3.14 -8.08
N GLN A 388 -11.64 -2.87 -7.25
CA GLN A 388 -11.68 -3.25 -5.85
C GLN A 388 -12.57 -2.29 -5.06
N ILE A 389 -13.65 -2.79 -4.48
CA ILE A 389 -14.54 -2.00 -3.62
C ILE A 389 -13.92 -1.90 -2.22
N ILE A 390 -13.81 -0.69 -1.71
CA ILE A 390 -13.39 -0.38 -0.34
C ILE A 390 -14.56 0.26 0.38
N ASP A 391 -14.96 -0.34 1.52
CA ASP A 391 -16.01 0.18 2.40
C ASP A 391 -15.39 0.51 3.76
N GLY A 392 -15.36 1.78 4.12
CA GLY A 392 -14.73 2.30 5.33
C GLY A 392 -15.52 3.44 5.97
N ILE A 393 -14.97 4.04 7.01
CA ILE A 393 -15.60 5.17 7.70
C ILE A 393 -15.67 6.43 6.81
N GLU A 394 -14.72 6.62 5.91
CA GLU A 394 -14.73 7.72 4.93
C GLU A 394 -15.84 7.53 3.87
N GLY A 395 -16.32 6.32 3.65
CA GLY A 395 -17.34 5.96 2.67
C GLY A 395 -16.96 4.76 1.83
N GLU A 396 -17.80 4.46 0.83
CA GLU A 396 -17.50 3.44 -0.17
C GLU A 396 -16.86 4.10 -1.39
N TYR A 397 -15.73 3.56 -1.81
CA TYR A 397 -15.04 3.97 -3.03
C TYR A 397 -14.41 2.76 -3.73
N THR A 398 -13.98 2.94 -4.99
CA THR A 398 -13.34 1.88 -5.75
C THR A 398 -11.90 2.23 -6.10
N LYS A 399 -11.05 1.19 -6.09
CA LYS A 399 -9.67 1.27 -6.60
C LYS A 399 -9.60 0.66 -7.99
N LYS A 400 -9.09 1.43 -8.96
CA LYS A 400 -8.84 1.01 -10.35
C LYS A 400 -7.45 0.43 -10.55
N PHE A 401 -6.52 0.79 -9.69
CA PHE A 401 -5.17 0.24 -9.62
C PHE A 401 -4.92 -0.29 -8.21
N PHE A 402 -4.46 -1.53 -8.11
CA PHE A 402 -4.10 -2.15 -6.84
C PHE A 402 -3.02 -3.21 -7.02
N LEU A 403 -2.20 -3.38 -5.99
CA LEU A 403 -1.08 -4.30 -5.98
C LEU A 403 -1.16 -5.25 -4.79
N HIS A 404 -1.06 -6.56 -5.08
CA HIS A 404 -0.97 -7.61 -4.08
C HIS A 404 0.46 -8.17 -4.02
N TYR A 405 0.98 -8.31 -2.81
CA TYR A 405 2.31 -8.80 -2.52
C TYR A 405 2.22 -10.10 -1.73
N ASN A 406 2.92 -11.13 -2.18
CA ASN A 406 2.97 -12.45 -1.55
C ASN A 406 4.41 -12.80 -1.20
N PHE A 407 4.60 -13.28 0.05
CA PHE A 407 5.90 -13.66 0.59
C PHE A 407 5.82 -15.10 1.15
N PRO A 408 5.94 -16.13 0.30
CA PRO A 408 5.87 -17.51 0.74
C PRO A 408 7.13 -17.93 1.51
N PRO A 409 7.04 -18.89 2.47
CA PRO A 409 8.17 -19.33 3.28
C PRO A 409 9.39 -19.81 2.46
N PHE A 410 9.16 -20.45 1.32
CA PHE A 410 10.25 -20.92 0.47
C PHE A 410 11.15 -19.79 -0.07
N SER A 411 10.67 -18.54 -0.09
CA SER A 411 11.47 -17.38 -0.56
C SER A 411 12.67 -17.09 0.33
N VAL A 412 12.67 -17.59 1.55
CA VAL A 412 13.79 -17.52 2.50
C VAL A 412 14.37 -18.90 2.84
N GLY A 413 13.97 -19.95 2.10
CA GLY A 413 14.46 -21.31 2.31
C GLY A 413 13.75 -22.06 3.44
N GLU A 414 12.64 -21.57 3.96
CA GLU A 414 11.90 -22.16 5.07
C GLU A 414 10.75 -23.05 4.61
N ALA A 415 10.48 -24.11 5.39
CA ALA A 415 9.25 -24.88 5.28
C ALA A 415 8.19 -24.28 6.23
N GLY A 416 7.03 -23.91 5.68
CA GLY A 416 5.98 -23.26 6.46
C GLY A 416 4.60 -23.39 5.83
N PHE A 417 3.57 -23.06 6.59
CA PHE A 417 2.20 -23.03 6.09
C PHE A 417 1.92 -21.75 5.33
N MET A 418 1.24 -21.88 4.18
CA MET A 418 0.70 -20.72 3.47
C MET A 418 -0.44 -20.12 4.30
N ARG A 419 -0.30 -18.85 4.64
CA ARG A 419 -1.29 -18.07 5.42
C ARG A 419 -1.80 -16.89 4.58
N ALA A 420 -2.89 -16.27 5.02
CA ALA A 420 -3.30 -14.98 4.49
C ALA A 420 -2.18 -13.93 4.73
N PRO A 421 -2.06 -12.92 3.86
CA PRO A 421 -1.06 -11.86 4.02
C PRO A 421 -1.09 -11.25 5.42
N GLY A 422 0.07 -11.19 6.08
CA GLY A 422 0.22 -10.55 7.37
C GLY A 422 0.45 -9.04 7.26
N ARG A 423 0.66 -8.39 8.39
CA ARG A 423 0.87 -6.92 8.47
C ARG A 423 2.08 -6.44 7.63
N ARG A 424 3.14 -7.27 7.55
CA ARG A 424 4.36 -6.93 6.79
C ARG A 424 4.09 -6.99 5.29
N GLU A 425 3.41 -8.03 4.81
CA GLU A 425 3.06 -8.21 3.40
C GLU A 425 2.12 -7.09 2.92
N LEU A 426 1.12 -6.72 3.72
CA LEU A 426 0.23 -5.59 3.39
C LEU A 426 1.02 -4.27 3.28
N GLY A 427 1.98 -4.03 4.20
CA GLY A 427 2.84 -2.84 4.15
C GLY A 427 3.76 -2.80 2.93
N HIS A 428 4.36 -3.93 2.56
CA HIS A 428 5.21 -4.04 1.36
C HIS A 428 4.41 -3.84 0.07
N GLY A 429 3.21 -4.43 -0.01
CA GLY A 429 2.29 -4.25 -1.13
C GLY A 429 1.86 -2.79 -1.29
N ASN A 430 1.48 -2.14 -0.19
CA ASN A 430 1.08 -0.74 -0.20
C ASN A 430 2.20 0.22 -0.65
N LEU A 431 3.45 -0.03 -0.22
CA LEU A 431 4.59 0.76 -0.68
C LEU A 431 4.78 0.62 -2.20
N ALA A 432 4.69 -0.59 -2.73
CA ALA A 432 4.82 -0.84 -4.16
C ALA A 432 3.63 -0.26 -4.96
N GLU A 433 2.40 -0.40 -4.45
CA GLU A 433 1.21 0.21 -5.04
C GLU A 433 1.34 1.74 -5.13
N ARG A 434 1.75 2.37 -4.03
CA ARG A 434 1.94 3.82 -3.94
C ARG A 434 3.01 4.33 -4.90
N ALA A 435 4.15 3.62 -4.99
CA ALA A 435 5.24 3.98 -5.88
C ALA A 435 4.84 3.93 -7.36
N LEU A 436 4.06 2.93 -7.76
CA LEU A 436 3.62 2.74 -9.14
C LEU A 436 2.40 3.59 -9.50
N LYS A 437 1.52 3.90 -8.53
CA LYS A 437 0.31 4.71 -8.74
C LYS A 437 0.64 6.09 -9.32
N ALA A 438 1.77 6.68 -8.95
CA ALA A 438 2.20 8.00 -9.41
C ALA A 438 2.42 8.09 -10.92
N VAL A 439 2.77 6.97 -11.56
CA VAL A 439 3.04 6.92 -13.01
C VAL A 439 1.92 6.30 -13.82
N MET A 440 0.83 5.88 -13.18
CA MET A 440 -0.32 5.30 -13.89
C MET A 440 -0.99 6.36 -14.79
N PRO A 441 -1.48 5.96 -15.97
CA PRO A 441 -2.26 6.84 -16.85
C PRO A 441 -3.59 7.21 -16.21
N SER A 442 -4.20 8.31 -16.70
CA SER A 442 -5.57 8.63 -16.34
C SER A 442 -6.55 7.58 -16.87
N ILE A 443 -7.74 7.50 -16.26
CA ILE A 443 -8.78 6.55 -16.72
C ILE A 443 -9.30 6.91 -18.12
N ASP A 444 -9.22 8.18 -18.50
CA ASP A 444 -9.65 8.61 -19.83
C ASP A 444 -8.65 8.18 -20.92
N ASP A 445 -7.35 8.10 -20.59
CA ASP A 445 -6.30 7.65 -21.49
C ASP A 445 -6.17 6.12 -21.52
N PHE A 446 -6.44 5.46 -20.39
CA PHE A 446 -6.33 3.99 -20.28
C PHE A 446 -7.45 3.43 -19.39
N PRO A 447 -8.64 3.17 -19.93
CA PRO A 447 -9.87 2.85 -19.19
C PRO A 447 -9.93 1.40 -18.70
N TYR A 448 -8.85 0.90 -18.11
CA TYR A 448 -8.76 -0.43 -17.52
C TYR A 448 -8.62 -0.36 -16.01
N THR A 449 -9.23 -1.33 -15.34
CA THR A 449 -8.82 -1.73 -14.01
C THR A 449 -7.53 -2.53 -14.11
N VAL A 450 -6.52 -2.18 -13.33
CA VAL A 450 -5.20 -2.80 -13.38
C VAL A 450 -4.86 -3.45 -12.06
N ARG A 451 -4.65 -4.76 -12.05
CA ARG A 451 -4.18 -5.51 -10.91
C ARG A 451 -2.75 -5.98 -11.14
N VAL A 452 -1.85 -5.64 -10.21
CA VAL A 452 -0.49 -6.19 -10.16
C VAL A 452 -0.38 -7.20 -9.04
N VAL A 453 0.28 -8.33 -9.29
CA VAL A 453 0.59 -9.33 -8.26
C VAL A 453 2.09 -9.59 -8.27
N SER A 454 2.73 -9.41 -7.12
CA SER A 454 4.15 -9.70 -6.91
C SER A 454 4.32 -10.94 -6.05
N GLU A 455 4.89 -11.99 -6.63
CA GLU A 455 5.28 -13.22 -5.95
C GLU A 455 6.78 -13.16 -5.66
N ILE A 456 7.16 -13.12 -4.38
CA ILE A 456 8.56 -13.15 -3.99
C ILE A 456 9.06 -14.59 -4.05
N THR A 457 9.98 -14.85 -4.96
CA THR A 457 10.52 -16.20 -5.18
C THR A 457 11.84 -16.42 -4.44
N GLU A 458 12.55 -15.33 -4.10
CA GLU A 458 13.79 -15.35 -3.33
C GLU A 458 13.97 -14.04 -2.58
N SER A 459 14.49 -14.06 -1.34
CA SER A 459 14.66 -12.84 -0.55
C SER A 459 15.91 -12.85 0.33
N ASN A 460 16.77 -11.86 0.10
CA ASN A 460 17.86 -11.44 0.98
C ASN A 460 17.85 -9.90 1.15
N GLY A 461 16.74 -9.39 1.71
CA GLY A 461 16.53 -7.97 1.96
C GLY A 461 15.87 -7.23 0.79
N SER A 462 14.99 -6.30 1.16
CA SER A 462 14.32 -5.33 0.28
C SER A 462 13.50 -5.92 -0.88
N SER A 463 12.70 -6.94 -0.61
CA SER A 463 11.81 -7.57 -1.59
C SER A 463 10.72 -6.62 -2.11
N SER A 464 10.27 -5.63 -1.31
CA SER A 464 9.32 -4.61 -1.75
C SER A 464 9.86 -3.75 -2.91
N GLN A 465 11.18 -3.45 -2.90
CA GLN A 465 11.81 -2.68 -3.97
C GLN A 465 11.96 -3.53 -5.25
N ALA A 466 12.19 -4.84 -5.12
CA ALA A 466 12.13 -5.76 -6.25
C ALA A 466 10.71 -5.84 -6.84
N SER A 467 9.67 -5.78 -5.99
CA SER A 467 8.27 -5.72 -6.43
C SER A 467 7.95 -4.43 -7.21
N ILE A 468 8.51 -3.29 -6.82
CA ILE A 468 8.36 -2.03 -7.56
C ILE A 468 9.00 -2.14 -8.95
N CYS A 469 10.25 -2.61 -9.03
CA CYS A 469 10.95 -2.78 -10.29
C CYS A 469 10.21 -3.79 -11.21
N GLY A 470 9.88 -4.97 -10.68
CA GLY A 470 9.14 -6.00 -11.41
C GLY A 470 7.73 -5.53 -11.81
N GLY A 471 7.05 -4.75 -10.95
CA GLY A 471 5.75 -4.17 -11.23
C GLY A 471 5.78 -3.17 -12.37
N SER A 472 6.78 -2.27 -12.38
CA SER A 472 7.01 -1.34 -13.48
C SER A 472 7.22 -2.07 -14.81
N LEU A 473 8.08 -3.10 -14.82
CA LEU A 473 8.32 -3.94 -16.00
C LEU A 473 7.06 -4.70 -16.47
N ALA A 474 6.30 -5.27 -15.53
CA ALA A 474 5.06 -6.01 -15.84
C ALA A 474 3.97 -5.10 -16.42
N LEU A 475 3.85 -3.86 -15.91
CA LEU A 475 2.94 -2.84 -16.45
C LEU A 475 3.33 -2.46 -17.88
N MET A 476 4.62 -2.20 -18.13
CA MET A 476 5.12 -1.89 -19.47
C MET A 476 4.91 -3.05 -20.45
N ALA A 477 5.15 -4.30 -19.99
CA ALA A 477 4.92 -5.51 -20.78
C ALA A 477 3.42 -5.74 -21.07
N ALA A 478 2.51 -5.32 -20.18
CA ALA A 478 1.07 -5.37 -20.40
C ALA A 478 0.56 -4.30 -21.38
N GLY A 479 1.40 -3.33 -21.78
CA GLY A 479 1.00 -2.20 -22.61
C GLY A 479 0.31 -1.07 -21.83
N VAL A 480 0.48 -1.01 -20.49
CA VAL A 480 0.01 0.13 -19.71
C VAL A 480 0.93 1.32 -19.98
N PRO A 481 0.41 2.46 -20.49
CA PRO A 481 1.24 3.60 -20.85
C PRO A 481 1.64 4.42 -19.61
N ILE A 482 2.47 3.81 -18.74
CA ILE A 482 3.00 4.52 -17.56
C ILE A 482 3.91 5.67 -18.00
N LYS A 483 3.94 6.76 -17.21
CA LYS A 483 4.69 7.98 -17.53
C LYS A 483 6.19 7.78 -17.58
N GLY A 484 6.72 6.84 -16.78
CA GLY A 484 8.13 6.54 -16.71
C GLY A 484 8.40 5.23 -15.97
N THR A 485 9.58 4.66 -16.19
CA THR A 485 10.05 3.46 -15.49
C THR A 485 10.33 3.79 -14.02
N VAL A 486 9.71 3.05 -13.11
CA VAL A 486 9.90 3.23 -11.66
C VAL A 486 10.86 2.17 -11.13
N ALA A 487 11.95 2.61 -10.53
CA ALA A 487 12.85 1.74 -9.78
C ALA A 487 12.83 2.04 -8.30
N GLY A 488 13.13 1.03 -7.49
CA GLY A 488 13.22 1.15 -6.05
C GLY A 488 14.52 0.57 -5.49
N ILE A 489 15.05 1.23 -4.44
CA ILE A 489 16.26 0.84 -3.72
C ILE A 489 16.07 0.99 -2.22
N ALA A 490 16.79 0.20 -1.42
CA ALA A 490 16.86 0.34 0.02
C ALA A 490 18.27 0.76 0.44
N MET A 491 18.30 1.82 1.22
CA MET A 491 19.48 2.37 1.85
C MET A 491 19.53 1.95 3.31
N GLY A 492 20.72 1.77 3.86
CA GLY A 492 20.94 1.49 5.27
C GLY A 492 21.83 2.51 5.94
N LEU A 493 21.89 2.42 7.26
CA LEU A 493 22.76 3.24 8.09
C LEU A 493 23.39 2.37 9.17
N ILE A 494 24.66 2.53 9.37
CA ILE A 494 25.35 2.11 10.59
C ILE A 494 25.92 3.37 11.25
N LYS A 495 25.65 3.59 12.53
CA LYS A 495 26.11 4.75 13.30
C LYS A 495 26.67 4.30 14.64
N GLU A 496 27.91 4.70 14.93
CA GLU A 496 28.59 4.46 16.20
C GLU A 496 29.12 5.77 16.75
N GLY A 497 28.46 6.30 17.76
CA GLY A 497 28.76 7.63 18.28
C GLY A 497 28.53 8.72 17.23
N ASP A 498 29.59 9.44 16.86
CA ASP A 498 29.56 10.46 15.82
C ASP A 498 29.90 9.91 14.42
N ASP A 499 30.49 8.71 14.34
CA ASP A 499 30.82 8.05 13.08
C ASP A 499 29.61 7.37 12.47
N PHE A 500 29.42 7.52 11.15
CA PHE A 500 28.34 6.87 10.43
C PHE A 500 28.74 6.44 9.03
N THR A 501 28.03 5.47 8.49
CA THR A 501 28.15 5.00 7.12
C THR A 501 26.77 4.72 6.54
N VAL A 502 26.46 5.36 5.40
CA VAL A 502 25.25 5.07 4.62
C VAL A 502 25.57 3.95 3.64
N LEU A 503 24.71 2.93 3.58
CA LEU A 503 24.85 1.76 2.72
C LEU A 503 23.83 1.81 1.58
N THR A 504 24.27 1.53 0.36
CA THR A 504 23.40 1.36 -0.80
C THR A 504 23.03 -0.11 -0.99
N ASP A 505 21.77 -0.42 -1.27
CA ASP A 505 21.27 -1.76 -1.51
C ASP A 505 21.56 -2.73 -0.36
N ILE A 506 20.92 -2.50 0.78
CA ILE A 506 21.10 -3.35 1.96
C ILE A 506 20.53 -4.75 1.75
N GLN A 507 21.21 -5.74 2.30
CA GLN A 507 20.75 -7.12 2.39
C GLN A 507 20.15 -7.41 3.79
N GLY A 508 19.59 -8.63 3.95
CA GLY A 508 18.86 -9.00 5.17
C GLY A 508 19.65 -8.83 6.46
N LEU A 509 20.95 -9.19 6.48
CA LEU A 509 21.82 -9.03 7.64
C LEU A 509 22.00 -7.54 8.01
N GLU A 510 22.21 -6.68 7.01
CA GLU A 510 22.39 -5.24 7.19
C GLU A 510 21.08 -4.53 7.57
N ASP A 511 19.94 -5.00 7.06
CA ASP A 511 18.61 -4.54 7.53
C ASP A 511 18.40 -4.93 9.00
N HIS A 512 18.74 -6.16 9.39
CA HIS A 512 18.53 -6.64 10.76
C HIS A 512 19.42 -5.94 11.80
N LEU A 513 20.72 -5.83 11.51
CA LEU A 513 21.73 -5.30 12.43
C LEU A 513 22.02 -3.79 12.28
N GLY A 514 21.46 -3.15 11.26
CA GLY A 514 21.64 -1.72 10.99
C GLY A 514 20.65 -0.83 11.76
N ASP A 515 20.86 0.47 11.64
CA ASP A 515 20.15 1.53 12.38
C ASP A 515 19.02 2.17 11.58
N MET A 516 19.01 1.98 10.25
CA MET A 516 18.02 2.55 9.34
C MET A 516 17.75 1.58 8.18
N ASP A 517 16.48 1.45 7.80
CA ASP A 517 16.00 0.89 6.54
C ASP A 517 15.25 2.00 5.80
N PHE A 518 15.88 2.58 4.79
CA PHE A 518 15.34 3.70 4.03
C PHE A 518 15.10 3.32 2.58
N LYS A 519 13.85 3.15 2.21
CA LYS A 519 13.39 2.76 0.88
C LYS A 519 13.02 3.98 0.07
N VAL A 520 13.56 4.10 -1.13
CA VAL A 520 13.29 5.20 -2.06
C VAL A 520 12.94 4.63 -3.43
N ALA A 521 11.78 5.00 -3.94
CA ALA A 521 11.30 4.64 -5.26
C ALA A 521 11.04 5.88 -6.10
N GLY A 522 11.23 5.78 -7.41
CA GLY A 522 10.94 6.89 -8.33
C GLY A 522 11.39 6.60 -9.75
N THR A 523 11.07 7.56 -10.61
CA THR A 523 11.46 7.59 -12.03
C THR A 523 12.78 8.37 -12.21
N ARG A 524 13.14 8.67 -13.45
CA ARG A 524 14.25 9.59 -13.75
C ARG A 524 13.93 11.02 -13.35
N GLU A 525 12.66 11.40 -13.35
CA GLU A 525 12.19 12.77 -13.08
C GLU A 525 12.11 13.07 -11.57
N GLY A 526 11.82 12.05 -10.74
CA GLY A 526 11.71 12.29 -9.30
C GLY A 526 11.23 11.09 -8.49
N ILE A 527 11.05 11.35 -7.19
CA ILE A 527 10.60 10.37 -6.20
C ILE A 527 9.10 10.17 -6.32
N THR A 528 8.66 8.90 -6.29
CA THR A 528 7.25 8.51 -6.26
C THR A 528 6.80 7.92 -4.93
N ALA A 529 7.72 7.32 -4.18
CA ALA A 529 7.43 6.87 -2.81
C ALA A 529 8.72 6.76 -1.97
N ILE A 530 8.58 7.02 -0.68
CA ILE A 530 9.61 6.73 0.31
C ILE A 530 9.01 6.02 1.53
N GLN A 531 9.84 5.21 2.18
CA GLN A 531 9.54 4.64 3.50
C GLN A 531 10.84 4.52 4.28
N MET A 532 10.87 5.06 5.51
CA MET A 532 12.03 5.01 6.39
C MET A 532 11.65 4.47 7.75
N ASP A 533 12.38 3.46 8.18
CA ASP A 533 12.33 2.87 9.52
C ASP A 533 13.67 3.12 10.22
N ILE A 534 13.63 3.69 11.41
CA ILE A 534 14.81 4.00 12.19
C ILE A 534 14.76 3.20 13.49
N LYS A 535 15.90 2.61 13.87
CA LYS A 535 16.04 1.75 15.06
C LYS A 535 16.84 2.41 16.19
N ILE A 536 17.30 3.63 15.98
CA ILE A 536 18.01 4.49 16.94
C ILE A 536 17.19 5.73 17.24
N GLU A 537 17.64 6.60 18.14
CA GLU A 537 16.92 7.81 18.56
C GLU A 537 16.62 8.80 17.41
N GLY A 538 17.26 8.63 16.24
CA GLY A 538 16.97 9.36 15.02
C GLY A 538 18.20 9.67 14.16
N ILE A 539 17.96 10.36 13.06
CA ILE A 539 18.99 10.71 12.07
C ILE A 539 19.03 12.21 11.81
N THR A 540 20.20 12.69 11.42
CA THR A 540 20.45 14.09 11.08
C THR A 540 20.03 14.40 9.64
N ARG A 541 19.86 15.68 9.34
CA ARG A 541 19.65 16.18 7.98
C ARG A 541 20.75 15.71 7.02
N GLU A 542 22.03 15.76 7.45
CA GLU A 542 23.17 15.33 6.66
C GLU A 542 23.08 13.87 6.23
N ILE A 543 22.71 12.97 7.14
CA ILE A 543 22.51 11.55 6.85
C ILE A 543 21.41 11.37 5.78
N MET A 544 20.30 12.10 5.91
CA MET A 544 19.20 12.04 4.93
C MET A 544 19.63 12.55 3.55
N GLU A 545 20.37 13.65 3.48
CA GLU A 545 20.89 14.20 2.22
C GLU A 545 21.82 13.19 1.51
N ILE A 546 22.73 12.56 2.24
CA ILE A 546 23.63 11.54 1.71
C ILE A 546 22.83 10.32 1.21
N ALA A 547 21.89 9.84 2.01
CA ALA A 547 21.07 8.67 1.67
C ALA A 547 20.21 8.92 0.42
N LEU A 548 19.56 10.08 0.31
CA LEU A 548 18.77 10.45 -0.86
C LEU A 548 19.64 10.57 -2.13
N LYS A 549 20.83 11.18 -2.03
CA LYS A 549 21.77 11.30 -3.15
C LYS A 549 22.27 9.94 -3.64
N GLN A 550 22.65 9.05 -2.73
CA GLN A 550 23.06 7.69 -3.09
C GLN A 550 21.89 6.90 -3.69
N ALA A 551 20.68 7.01 -3.11
CA ALA A 551 19.48 6.38 -3.63
C ALA A 551 19.12 6.86 -5.05
N HIS A 552 19.31 8.16 -5.35
CA HIS A 552 19.14 8.69 -6.70
C HIS A 552 20.08 8.00 -7.69
N SER A 553 21.39 7.97 -7.39
CA SER A 553 22.37 7.31 -8.24
C SER A 553 22.08 5.83 -8.47
N ALA A 554 21.66 5.13 -7.42
CA ALA A 554 21.27 3.73 -7.49
C ALA A 554 20.02 3.50 -8.35
N ARG A 555 18.96 4.34 -8.20
CA ARG A 555 17.75 4.27 -9.03
C ARG A 555 18.08 4.45 -10.52
N MET A 556 18.92 5.44 -10.87
CA MET A 556 19.32 5.67 -12.26
C MET A 556 19.96 4.41 -12.85
N HIS A 557 20.88 3.78 -12.11
CA HIS A 557 21.53 2.55 -12.56
C HIS A 557 20.52 1.38 -12.73
N ILE A 558 19.58 1.23 -11.81
CA ILE A 558 18.54 0.18 -11.89
C ILE A 558 17.63 0.43 -13.10
N ILE A 559 17.19 1.67 -13.33
CA ILE A 559 16.37 2.05 -14.49
C ILE A 559 17.11 1.72 -15.80
N ASP A 560 18.43 2.01 -15.89
CA ASP A 560 19.22 1.67 -17.08
C ASP A 560 19.22 0.16 -17.38
N VAL A 561 19.19 -0.69 -16.35
CA VAL A 561 19.10 -2.15 -16.54
C VAL A 561 17.68 -2.56 -16.94
N MET A 562 16.67 -1.97 -16.32
CA MET A 562 15.26 -2.28 -16.63
C MET A 562 14.89 -1.87 -18.07
N GLU A 563 15.33 -0.69 -18.51
CA GLU A 563 15.06 -0.17 -19.85
C GLU A 563 15.80 -0.96 -20.97
N LYS A 564 16.88 -1.70 -20.64
CA LYS A 564 17.47 -2.67 -21.58
C LYS A 564 16.55 -3.88 -21.82
N ALA A 565 15.77 -4.28 -20.84
CA ALA A 565 14.81 -5.38 -20.99
C ALA A 565 13.54 -4.93 -21.72
N ILE A 566 13.04 -3.74 -21.42
CA ILE A 566 11.90 -3.10 -22.09
C ILE A 566 12.05 -1.57 -22.03
N PRO A 567 12.36 -0.90 -23.15
CA PRO A 567 12.69 0.54 -23.15
C PRO A 567 11.46 1.46 -23.05
N GLU A 568 10.29 0.99 -23.48
CA GLU A 568 9.04 1.73 -23.44
C GLU A 568 7.85 0.77 -23.28
N PRO A 569 6.70 1.23 -22.76
CA PRO A 569 5.48 0.43 -22.71
C PRO A 569 5.11 -0.09 -24.11
N ARG A 570 4.62 -1.33 -24.17
CA ARG A 570 4.17 -1.91 -25.42
C ARG A 570 3.00 -1.15 -25.99
N LYS A 571 2.98 -0.94 -27.29
CA LYS A 571 1.90 -0.25 -28.01
C LYS A 571 0.67 -1.13 -28.17
N GLU A 572 0.87 -2.44 -28.25
CA GLU A 572 -0.20 -3.43 -28.40
C GLU A 572 -0.37 -4.21 -27.10
N LEU A 573 -1.62 -4.38 -26.70
CA LEU A 573 -1.97 -5.23 -25.56
C LEU A 573 -1.71 -6.69 -25.88
N HIS A 574 -1.47 -7.48 -24.85
CA HIS A 574 -1.36 -8.93 -24.99
C HIS A 574 -2.61 -9.54 -25.64
N ALA A 575 -2.45 -10.61 -26.40
CA ALA A 575 -3.56 -11.25 -27.12
C ALA A 575 -4.72 -11.68 -26.21
N ASN A 576 -4.41 -12.07 -24.96
CA ASN A 576 -5.40 -12.46 -23.96
C ASN A 576 -6.01 -11.27 -23.19
N ALA A 577 -5.44 -10.06 -23.32
CA ALA A 577 -5.98 -8.89 -22.67
C ALA A 577 -7.31 -8.47 -23.30
N PRO A 578 -8.30 -8.07 -22.50
CA PRO A 578 -9.55 -7.57 -23.04
C PRO A 578 -9.28 -6.28 -23.84
N LYS A 579 -9.86 -6.21 -25.04
CA LYS A 579 -9.88 -5.00 -25.86
C LYS A 579 -11.06 -4.14 -25.44
N ILE A 580 -11.00 -2.83 -25.71
CA ILE A 580 -12.08 -1.89 -25.39
C ILE A 580 -12.52 -1.18 -26.66
N ILE A 581 -13.83 -1.11 -26.88
CA ILE A 581 -14.45 -0.20 -27.82
C ILE A 581 -15.21 0.86 -27.02
N ASN A 582 -14.76 2.11 -27.09
CA ASN A 582 -15.43 3.23 -26.45
C ASN A 582 -16.35 3.93 -27.45
N LEU A 583 -17.55 4.25 -27.01
CA LEU A 583 -18.46 5.12 -27.75
C LEU A 583 -19.21 6.05 -26.78
N LYS A 584 -19.67 7.17 -27.27
CA LYS A 584 -20.50 8.11 -26.52
C LYS A 584 -21.91 8.11 -27.07
N ILE A 585 -22.88 7.89 -26.23
CA ILE A 585 -24.31 7.95 -26.55
C ILE A 585 -24.96 9.17 -25.88
N SER A 586 -26.10 9.57 -26.36
CA SER A 586 -26.89 10.58 -25.64
C SER A 586 -27.35 10.07 -24.28
N PRO A 587 -27.22 10.83 -23.18
CA PRO A 587 -27.73 10.43 -21.86
C PRO A 587 -29.20 10.01 -21.87
N ASN A 588 -30.03 10.60 -22.71
CA ASN A 588 -31.44 10.22 -22.86
C ASN A 588 -31.64 8.80 -23.40
N LYS A 589 -30.61 8.21 -24.00
CA LYS A 589 -30.66 6.83 -24.56
C LYS A 589 -30.11 5.77 -23.62
N ILE A 590 -29.54 6.16 -22.47
CA ILE A 590 -29.04 5.21 -21.46
C ILE A 590 -30.16 4.27 -20.98
N ALA A 591 -31.34 4.82 -20.68
CA ALA A 591 -32.48 4.02 -20.27
C ALA A 591 -32.94 3.00 -21.33
N ALA A 592 -32.84 3.35 -22.61
CA ALA A 592 -33.19 2.45 -23.73
C ALA A 592 -32.14 1.32 -23.88
N LEU A 593 -30.88 1.64 -23.71
CA LEU A 593 -29.78 0.66 -23.76
C LEU A 593 -29.84 -0.32 -22.57
N ILE A 594 -30.10 0.17 -21.37
CA ILE A 594 -30.24 -0.66 -20.17
C ILE A 594 -31.50 -1.51 -20.24
N GLY A 595 -32.61 -0.89 -20.67
CA GLY A 595 -33.94 -1.52 -20.74
C GLY A 595 -34.57 -1.76 -19.38
N PRO A 596 -35.86 -2.19 -19.33
CA PRO A 596 -36.58 -2.49 -18.08
C PRO A 596 -35.87 -3.56 -17.24
N ALA A 597 -35.44 -3.19 -16.01
CA ALA A 597 -34.68 -4.07 -15.10
C ALA A 597 -33.39 -4.66 -15.72
N GLY A 598 -32.77 -3.92 -16.62
CA GLY A 598 -31.51 -4.35 -17.27
C GLY A 598 -31.68 -5.39 -18.39
N LYS A 599 -32.90 -5.65 -18.88
CA LYS A 599 -33.17 -6.72 -19.84
C LYS A 599 -32.44 -6.55 -21.18
N THR A 600 -32.40 -5.31 -21.71
CA THR A 600 -31.80 -5.05 -23.01
C THR A 600 -30.28 -5.28 -22.98
N ILE A 601 -29.60 -4.67 -22.02
CA ILE A 601 -28.15 -4.80 -21.91
C ILE A 601 -27.74 -6.25 -21.60
N LYS A 602 -28.50 -6.96 -20.76
CA LYS A 602 -28.24 -8.38 -20.46
C LYS A 602 -28.41 -9.24 -21.69
N ALA A 603 -29.41 -8.99 -22.53
CA ALA A 603 -29.60 -9.74 -23.77
C ALA A 603 -28.44 -9.52 -24.76
N ILE A 604 -27.92 -8.28 -24.85
CA ILE A 604 -26.74 -7.98 -25.68
C ILE A 604 -25.50 -8.75 -25.14
N ILE A 605 -25.29 -8.73 -23.83
CA ILE A 605 -24.17 -9.42 -23.17
C ILE A 605 -24.29 -10.95 -23.39
N GLU A 606 -25.47 -11.52 -23.24
CA GLU A 606 -25.71 -12.96 -23.45
C GLU A 606 -25.53 -13.38 -24.93
N GLU A 607 -25.96 -12.53 -25.90
CA GLU A 607 -25.79 -12.80 -27.33
C GLU A 607 -24.31 -12.75 -27.76
N THR A 608 -23.56 -11.79 -27.21
CA THR A 608 -22.23 -11.46 -27.71
C THR A 608 -21.10 -11.94 -26.82
N GLU A 609 -21.39 -12.39 -25.60
CA GLU A 609 -20.43 -12.85 -24.59
C GLU A 609 -19.34 -11.78 -24.27
N VAL A 610 -19.68 -10.49 -24.39
CA VAL A 610 -18.82 -9.36 -24.03
C VAL A 610 -19.30 -8.70 -22.74
N LYS A 611 -18.46 -7.89 -22.08
CA LYS A 611 -18.87 -6.99 -20.99
C LYS A 611 -19.19 -5.61 -21.55
N ILE A 612 -20.22 -4.95 -21.00
CA ILE A 612 -20.63 -3.58 -21.40
C ILE A 612 -20.83 -2.76 -20.15
N ASP A 613 -20.03 -1.70 -20.02
CA ASP A 613 -20.16 -0.69 -18.97
C ASP A 613 -20.82 0.58 -19.56
N VAL A 614 -21.70 1.20 -18.78
CA VAL A 614 -22.42 2.43 -19.17
C VAL A 614 -22.34 3.42 -18.02
N ASP A 615 -21.75 4.58 -18.27
CA ASP A 615 -21.69 5.68 -17.31
C ASP A 615 -22.87 6.65 -17.48
N ASP A 616 -23.20 7.39 -16.40
CA ASP A 616 -24.32 8.33 -16.36
C ASP A 616 -24.18 9.51 -17.36
N ASP A 617 -22.97 9.79 -17.81
CA ASP A 617 -22.68 10.84 -18.82
C ASP A 617 -22.80 10.33 -20.28
N GLY A 618 -23.20 9.06 -20.46
CA GLY A 618 -23.39 8.43 -21.77
C GLY A 618 -22.12 7.80 -22.36
N ARG A 619 -21.05 7.66 -21.61
CA ARG A 619 -19.90 6.83 -22.05
C ARG A 619 -20.30 5.37 -21.98
N VAL A 620 -20.05 4.62 -23.05
CA VAL A 620 -20.25 3.17 -23.13
C VAL A 620 -18.93 2.54 -23.50
N ALA A 621 -18.51 1.56 -22.69
CA ALA A 621 -17.32 0.77 -22.95
C ALA A 621 -17.69 -0.70 -23.17
N ILE A 622 -17.28 -1.28 -24.29
CA ILE A 622 -17.50 -2.70 -24.64
C ILE A 622 -16.16 -3.41 -24.50
N PHE A 623 -16.09 -4.38 -23.60
CA PHE A 623 -14.89 -5.15 -23.30
C PHE A 623 -15.02 -6.58 -23.83
N GLY A 624 -13.98 -7.07 -24.48
CA GLY A 624 -13.92 -8.46 -24.97
C GLY A 624 -12.57 -8.81 -25.55
N THR A 625 -12.32 -10.10 -25.76
CA THR A 625 -11.11 -10.60 -26.43
C THR A 625 -11.35 -10.87 -27.91
N ASP A 626 -12.61 -11.08 -28.32
CA ASP A 626 -13.04 -11.40 -29.68
C ASP A 626 -13.62 -10.17 -30.37
N MET A 627 -12.93 -9.67 -31.39
CA MET A 627 -13.34 -8.46 -32.11
C MET A 627 -14.66 -8.61 -32.88
N ASP A 628 -15.00 -9.79 -33.36
CA ASP A 628 -16.26 -10.01 -34.11
C ASP A 628 -17.44 -9.92 -33.15
N LYS A 629 -17.34 -10.50 -31.95
CA LYS A 629 -18.31 -10.39 -30.89
C LYS A 629 -18.46 -8.94 -30.40
N MET A 630 -17.34 -8.23 -30.21
CA MET A 630 -17.36 -6.82 -29.83
C MET A 630 -18.00 -5.91 -30.88
N ASN A 631 -17.70 -6.13 -32.16
CA ASN A 631 -18.32 -5.39 -33.26
C ASN A 631 -19.83 -5.69 -33.31
N ARG A 632 -20.25 -6.92 -33.07
CA ARG A 632 -21.67 -7.27 -32.97
C ARG A 632 -22.36 -6.54 -31.83
N ALA A 633 -21.72 -6.48 -30.66
CA ALA A 633 -22.23 -5.71 -29.51
C ALA A 633 -22.32 -4.21 -29.84
N LEU A 634 -21.30 -3.65 -30.51
CA LEU A 634 -21.30 -2.26 -30.96
C LEU A 634 -22.46 -1.95 -31.91
N GLU A 635 -22.75 -2.85 -32.85
CA GLU A 635 -23.93 -2.73 -33.73
C GLU A 635 -25.22 -2.71 -32.93
N LEU A 636 -25.38 -3.61 -31.97
CA LEU A 636 -26.58 -3.67 -31.13
C LEU A 636 -26.73 -2.41 -30.26
N VAL A 637 -25.63 -1.97 -29.60
CA VAL A 637 -25.63 -0.72 -28.86
C VAL A 637 -26.05 0.47 -29.72
N LYS A 638 -25.46 0.62 -30.91
CA LYS A 638 -25.85 1.68 -31.86
C LYS A 638 -27.32 1.58 -32.28
N GLN A 639 -27.83 0.37 -32.45
CA GLN A 639 -29.24 0.15 -32.77
C GLN A 639 -30.18 0.64 -31.66
N TYR A 640 -29.93 0.26 -30.39
CA TYR A 640 -30.76 0.68 -29.25
C TYR A 640 -30.60 2.16 -28.89
N THR A 641 -29.49 2.79 -29.26
CA THR A 641 -29.18 4.19 -28.95
C THR A 641 -29.33 5.12 -30.15
N PHE A 642 -29.90 4.61 -31.26
CA PHE A 642 -30.07 5.35 -32.49
C PHE A 642 -30.88 6.65 -32.30
N ILE A 643 -30.41 7.72 -32.89
CA ILE A 643 -31.09 9.01 -32.97
C ILE A 643 -31.16 9.40 -34.44
N ALA A 644 -32.39 9.63 -34.92
CA ALA A 644 -32.60 10.14 -36.27
C ALA A 644 -32.19 11.62 -36.37
N GLU A 645 -31.51 11.99 -37.45
CA GLU A 645 -31.19 13.37 -37.76
C GLU A 645 -31.91 13.85 -39.04
N VAL A 646 -32.37 15.08 -39.02
CA VAL A 646 -33.03 15.71 -40.19
C VAL A 646 -32.09 15.71 -41.39
N GLY A 647 -32.58 15.15 -42.49
CA GLY A 647 -31.81 15.03 -43.71
C GLY A 647 -31.24 13.66 -44.03
N GLN A 648 -31.15 12.75 -43.03
CA GLN A 648 -30.70 11.38 -43.24
C GLN A 648 -31.67 10.62 -44.15
N VAL A 649 -31.11 9.71 -44.97
CA VAL A 649 -31.85 8.87 -45.92
C VAL A 649 -31.67 7.41 -45.54
N PHE A 650 -32.77 6.68 -45.48
CA PHE A 650 -32.78 5.24 -45.11
C PHE A 650 -33.55 4.42 -46.13
N LYS A 651 -33.17 3.15 -46.27
CA LYS A 651 -34.03 2.12 -46.84
C LYS A 651 -34.78 1.47 -45.68
N GLY A 652 -36.04 1.88 -45.47
CA GLY A 652 -36.86 1.43 -44.40
C GLY A 652 -37.88 0.41 -44.83
N ARG A 653 -38.29 -0.44 -43.92
CA ARG A 653 -39.34 -1.46 -44.13
C ARG A 653 -40.66 -0.96 -43.55
N VAL A 654 -41.74 -0.98 -44.34
CA VAL A 654 -43.08 -0.68 -43.87
C VAL A 654 -43.56 -1.73 -42.89
N THR A 655 -43.73 -1.38 -41.62
CA THR A 655 -44.18 -2.30 -40.57
C THR A 655 -45.70 -2.27 -40.37
N LYS A 656 -46.30 -1.09 -40.51
CA LYS A 656 -47.74 -0.89 -40.26
C LYS A 656 -48.33 0.21 -41.13
N LEU A 657 -49.53 -0.02 -41.65
CA LEU A 657 -50.30 1.00 -42.35
C LEU A 657 -51.37 1.58 -41.43
N ALA A 658 -51.63 2.89 -41.56
CA ALA A 658 -52.68 3.65 -40.91
C ALA A 658 -53.35 4.61 -41.88
N LYS A 659 -54.57 5.03 -41.63
CA LYS A 659 -55.32 5.98 -42.52
C LYS A 659 -54.57 7.28 -42.79
N PHE A 660 -53.66 7.70 -41.89
CA PHE A 660 -52.92 8.96 -41.99
C PHE A 660 -51.47 8.75 -42.48
N GLY A 661 -50.98 7.54 -42.71
CA GLY A 661 -49.64 7.27 -43.14
C GLY A 661 -49.17 5.86 -42.91
N ALA A 662 -47.88 5.60 -43.08
CA ALA A 662 -47.24 4.31 -42.81
C ALA A 662 -46.16 4.48 -41.72
N PHE A 663 -46.02 3.46 -40.89
CA PHE A 663 -44.83 3.35 -40.02
C PHE A 663 -43.75 2.59 -40.78
N VAL A 664 -42.55 3.20 -40.82
CA VAL A 664 -41.42 2.64 -41.55
C VAL A 664 -40.28 2.46 -40.58
N GLU A 665 -39.85 1.22 -40.43
CA GLU A 665 -38.70 0.83 -39.63
C GLU A 665 -37.45 1.18 -40.43
N VAL A 666 -36.64 2.14 -39.93
CA VAL A 666 -35.40 2.61 -40.56
C VAL A 666 -34.16 1.94 -40.02
N VAL A 667 -34.23 1.52 -38.74
CA VAL A 667 -33.25 0.68 -38.03
C VAL A 667 -34.05 -0.33 -37.22
N PRO A 668 -33.62 -1.59 -37.08
CA PRO A 668 -34.37 -2.60 -36.32
C PRO A 668 -34.85 -2.07 -34.96
N GLY A 669 -36.18 -2.14 -34.75
CA GLY A 669 -36.83 -1.62 -33.54
C GLY A 669 -37.11 -0.12 -33.52
N THR A 670 -36.76 0.64 -34.56
CA THR A 670 -36.94 2.10 -34.60
C THR A 670 -37.79 2.51 -35.81
N GLU A 671 -38.99 2.97 -35.56
CA GLU A 671 -39.98 3.32 -36.58
C GLU A 671 -40.19 4.85 -36.68
N GLY A 672 -40.23 5.38 -37.91
CA GLY A 672 -40.63 6.73 -38.18
C GLY A 672 -42.00 6.78 -38.86
N LEU A 673 -42.71 7.91 -38.72
CA LEU A 673 -43.97 8.16 -39.39
C LEU A 673 -43.77 8.70 -40.80
N LEU A 674 -44.17 8.00 -41.82
CA LEU A 674 -44.32 8.43 -43.16
C LEU A 674 -45.77 8.87 -43.40
N HIS A 675 -46.04 10.18 -43.25
CA HIS A 675 -47.37 10.70 -43.40
C HIS A 675 -47.87 10.56 -44.86
N ILE A 676 -49.16 10.37 -45.07
CA ILE A 676 -49.76 10.16 -46.42
C ILE A 676 -49.39 11.27 -47.41
N SER A 677 -49.24 12.54 -46.98
CA SER A 677 -48.83 13.66 -47.80
C SER A 677 -47.36 13.61 -48.24
N GLU A 678 -46.56 12.77 -47.60
CA GLU A 678 -45.11 12.65 -47.81
C GLU A 678 -44.71 11.40 -48.59
N ILE A 679 -45.68 10.59 -49.03
CA ILE A 679 -45.45 9.37 -49.82
C ILE A 679 -45.19 9.69 -51.27
N SER A 680 -45.99 10.63 -51.90
CA SER A 680 -45.89 10.93 -53.32
C SER A 680 -46.22 12.40 -53.62
N ASN A 681 -45.76 12.90 -54.80
CA ASN A 681 -46.13 14.21 -55.33
C ASN A 681 -47.63 14.27 -55.79
N LYS A 682 -48.21 13.10 -56.04
CA LYS A 682 -49.66 12.98 -56.44
C LYS A 682 -50.50 12.75 -55.21
N ARG A 683 -51.74 13.31 -55.19
CA ARG A 683 -52.67 13.13 -54.08
C ARG A 683 -53.12 11.66 -54.00
N ILE A 684 -52.80 11.01 -52.90
CA ILE A 684 -53.20 9.63 -52.60
C ILE A 684 -54.49 9.68 -51.73
N LYS A 685 -55.48 8.81 -51.98
CA LYS A 685 -56.69 8.71 -51.18
C LYS A 685 -56.54 7.73 -50.02
N GLU A 686 -55.88 6.61 -50.25
CA GLU A 686 -55.60 5.60 -49.24
C GLU A 686 -54.13 5.17 -49.34
N VAL A 687 -53.45 4.92 -48.20
CA VAL A 687 -52.03 4.55 -48.11
C VAL A 687 -51.79 3.20 -48.79
N GLU A 688 -52.75 2.31 -48.75
CA GLU A 688 -52.75 0.96 -49.34
C GLU A 688 -52.69 0.99 -50.88
N GLU A 689 -53.02 2.14 -51.54
CA GLU A 689 -52.88 2.28 -52.99
C GLU A 689 -51.39 2.28 -53.42
N VAL A 690 -50.47 2.68 -52.55
CA VAL A 690 -49.05 2.88 -52.90
C VAL A 690 -48.11 2.00 -52.09
N LEU A 691 -48.47 1.67 -50.87
CA LEU A 691 -47.58 0.94 -49.94
C LEU A 691 -48.29 -0.31 -49.36
N LYS A 692 -47.49 -1.37 -49.17
CA LYS A 692 -47.88 -2.59 -48.49
C LYS A 692 -46.97 -2.87 -47.30
N VAL A 693 -47.48 -3.57 -46.31
CA VAL A 693 -46.69 -4.03 -45.19
C VAL A 693 -45.54 -4.93 -45.73
N ASN A 694 -44.34 -4.72 -45.23
CA ASN A 694 -43.06 -5.29 -45.67
C ASN A 694 -42.44 -4.70 -46.96
N ASP A 695 -43.04 -3.66 -47.57
CA ASP A 695 -42.37 -2.95 -48.63
C ASP A 695 -41.09 -2.28 -48.13
N ILE A 696 -40.04 -2.30 -48.96
CA ILE A 696 -38.78 -1.59 -48.72
C ILE A 696 -38.88 -0.26 -49.46
N VAL A 697 -38.77 0.85 -48.76
CA VAL A 697 -38.93 2.21 -49.35
C VAL A 697 -37.74 3.11 -48.94
N ASP A 698 -37.29 3.93 -49.89
CA ASP A 698 -36.33 4.98 -49.62
C ASP A 698 -37.05 6.16 -48.97
N VAL A 699 -36.62 6.54 -47.75
CA VAL A 699 -37.24 7.61 -46.97
C VAL A 699 -36.16 8.56 -46.42
N LYS A 700 -36.51 9.85 -46.38
CA LYS A 700 -35.69 10.91 -45.82
C LYS A 700 -36.31 11.42 -44.53
N VAL A 701 -35.52 11.63 -43.48
CA VAL A 701 -35.98 12.27 -42.25
C VAL A 701 -36.21 13.77 -42.52
N ILE A 702 -37.39 14.25 -42.25
CA ILE A 702 -37.79 15.66 -42.49
C ILE A 702 -38.01 16.46 -41.20
N ALA A 703 -38.30 15.79 -40.11
CA ALA A 703 -38.47 16.41 -38.80
C ALA A 703 -38.17 15.40 -37.69
N VAL A 704 -37.63 15.86 -36.57
CA VAL A 704 -37.41 15.07 -35.35
C VAL A 704 -37.98 15.85 -34.17
N GLU A 705 -38.90 15.25 -33.40
CA GLU A 705 -39.53 15.83 -32.20
C GLU A 705 -39.59 14.77 -31.12
N ASP A 706 -39.03 15.00 -29.96
CA ASP A 706 -39.09 14.09 -28.77
C ASP A 706 -38.89 12.63 -29.11
N ASP A 707 -37.79 12.24 -29.75
CA ASP A 707 -37.50 10.86 -30.20
C ASP A 707 -38.40 10.27 -31.27
N LYS A 708 -39.41 11.02 -31.75
CA LYS A 708 -40.25 10.68 -32.91
C LYS A 708 -39.76 11.40 -34.11
N PHE A 709 -39.72 10.76 -35.23
CA PHE A 709 -39.28 11.39 -36.45
C PHE A 709 -40.24 11.14 -37.60
N SER A 710 -40.36 12.16 -38.45
CA SER A 710 -41.20 12.15 -39.64
C SER A 710 -40.35 11.86 -40.87
N LEU A 711 -40.90 11.02 -41.74
CA LEU A 711 -40.26 10.52 -42.94
C LEU A 711 -40.95 11.06 -44.18
N SER A 712 -40.21 11.21 -45.25
CA SER A 712 -40.71 11.62 -46.55
C SER A 712 -40.05 10.82 -47.69
N MET A 713 -40.82 10.15 -48.51
CA MET A 713 -40.41 9.63 -49.82
C MET A 713 -40.41 10.76 -50.85
N LYS A 714 -41.34 11.67 -50.74
CA LYS A 714 -41.50 12.82 -51.61
C LYS A 714 -40.24 13.71 -51.66
N ALA A 715 -39.57 13.89 -50.55
CA ALA A 715 -38.32 14.68 -50.47
C ALA A 715 -37.14 14.06 -51.25
N LEU A 716 -37.26 12.81 -51.72
CA LEU A 716 -36.29 12.10 -52.54
C LEU A 716 -36.67 12.06 -54.01
N LEU A 717 -37.92 12.36 -54.34
CA LEU A 717 -38.38 12.45 -55.72
C LEU A 717 -37.81 13.74 -56.36
N LYS A 718 -37.14 13.64 -57.49
CA LYS A 718 -36.73 14.78 -58.28
C LYS A 718 -37.99 15.61 -58.63
N LYS A 719 -37.95 16.92 -58.44
CA LYS A 719 -38.93 17.81 -59.05
C LYS A 719 -38.82 17.58 -60.57
N GLU A 720 -39.86 17.03 -61.16
CA GLU A 720 -40.01 17.11 -62.61
C GLU A 720 -40.07 18.59 -62.92
N GLU A 721 -39.09 19.10 -63.65
CA GLU A 721 -39.12 20.45 -64.25
C GLU A 721 -40.38 20.55 -65.12
N GLU A 722 -41.31 21.46 -64.80
CA GLU A 722 -42.34 21.92 -65.70
C GLU A 722 -41.75 22.69 -66.85
#